data_9b5b352ec6aa70c01d2e5872d1fa5401
#
_entry.id   9b5b352ec6aa70c01d2e5872d1fa5401
#
_cell.length_a   1.000
_cell.length_b   1.000
_cell.length_c   1.000
_cell.angle_alpha   90.00
_cell.angle_beta   90.00
_cell.angle_gamma   90.00
#
_symmetry.space_group_name_H-M   'P 1'
#
loop_
_entity.id
_entity.type
_entity.pdbx_description
1 polymer ?
#
loop_
_entity_poly.entity_id
_entity_poly.type
_entity_poly.pdbx_seq_one_letter_code
_entity_poly.pdbx_strand_id
1 'polypeptide(L)'
;MRNRTCLTLLGVLTAATALAQTEPQKSPPLATVTPPPNVQTAGKIPAEKNPPPLTSPVAQTQGEITSPTPEDKNPPPPFDTANMDTSVKPCDDFFLYANGGWIKRTPIPPEYSRWGSFNQLIEKNNDALHDVAERAENETTATDPDAKKVGDYYASGMDEAKVEVAHARPLADELKRIDGVKDRNDVLKEIAHLHTLGVTSLFGFTSGQDDKNSTMVIAQAYQGGLGLPDRDYYTKTDDDSKKLRDQYVQHVTKMLTLLGEEPKAAGEHAKKILALETSLAQASRTKVELRDPQKNYNKMKTSALQALTPDFKWDAYFKETTLPDPGELNVGQPDFFKGANKVFASTPTDIWKEYFRWHLVHATAEELSADFVNENFNFYETTLRGTKQIKPRWKRVVASTDSSIGEALGKLYVADYFPPESKARMLDLVNNLRSALADRIKTLEWMDDATKEAALKKLAAFTVKIGYPDKWRDYSALQIDRGPFVLNAIRASIFDVHRNLNKIDKPVDRSEWGMTPPTVNAYYNPKLNEIVFPAGILQPPFFNPKADDAVNYGGIGAVIGHEMTHGFDDQGRQFDEVGNLRDWWTPESAAKFKERSGAVVKQYSEYEPLPGLHVNGELTQGENIADIGGVKIAYAALQKALAGKPQEKIDGFTPEQRFFLGFAQIWRSVQRDEDLKLRLNTDPHSPARYRVNGPLSDLVEFQKTFKLPDNCPMVRPADKKVNIW
;
A
#
# COMPACT_ATOMS: atom_id res chain seq x y z
N MET A 1 -60.08 10.09 20.23
CA MET A 1 -60.97 11.18 19.76
C MET A 1 -60.29 11.80 18.55
N ARG A 2 -60.83 11.43 17.41
CA ARG A 2 -61.40 12.35 16.39
C ARG A 2 -60.37 13.36 15.88
N ASN A 3 -60.00 13.24 14.68
CA ASN A 3 -60.56 13.32 13.34
C ASN A 3 -59.94 14.49 12.58
N ARG A 4 -59.44 14.15 11.43
CA ARG A 4 -59.85 14.49 10.03
C ARG A 4 -59.17 15.74 9.50
N THR A 5 -58.53 15.58 8.39
CA THR A 5 -58.86 15.50 6.95
C THR A 5 -58.77 16.86 6.28
N CYS A 6 -58.11 17.05 5.23
CA CYS A 6 -58.43 17.05 3.77
C CYS A 6 -57.44 17.94 3.07
N LEU A 7 -56.82 17.45 2.04
CA LEU A 7 -57.14 17.40 0.59
C LEU A 7 -56.82 18.66 -0.22
N THR A 8 -56.00 18.45 -1.20
CA THR A 8 -56.07 18.79 -2.65
C THR A 8 -55.75 20.22 -3.09
N LEU A 9 -54.95 20.42 -4.09
CA LEU A 9 -55.10 20.39 -5.56
C LEU A 9 -53.79 20.86 -6.22
N LEU A 10 -53.22 20.08 -7.07
CA LEU A 10 -53.12 20.15 -8.55
C LEU A 10 -52.81 21.54 -9.14
N GLY A 11 -51.71 21.62 -9.84
CA GLY A 11 -51.34 22.68 -10.77
C GLY A 11 -50.26 22.23 -11.72
N VAL A 12 -50.69 21.59 -12.84
CA VAL A 12 -49.86 21.27 -14.03
C VAL A 12 -49.67 22.58 -14.80
N LEU A 13 -48.45 22.93 -15.17
CA LEU A 13 -48.22 23.77 -16.34
C LEU A 13 -46.99 23.27 -17.12
N THR A 14 -47.30 22.76 -18.29
CA THR A 14 -46.41 22.47 -19.40
C THR A 14 -45.95 23.76 -20.06
N ALA A 15 -44.66 23.86 -20.39
CA ALA A 15 -44.25 24.68 -21.54
C ALA A 15 -42.98 24.05 -22.17
N ALA A 16 -43.08 23.90 -23.46
CA ALA A 16 -42.26 23.14 -24.38
C ALA A 16 -41.05 23.90 -24.91
N THR A 17 -40.05 23.12 -25.24
CA THR A 17 -39.15 23.22 -26.43
C THR A 17 -38.41 24.51 -26.77
N ALA A 18 -37.10 24.46 -26.78
CA ALA A 18 -36.31 24.91 -27.95
C ALA A 18 -34.99 24.12 -28.02
N LEU A 19 -34.91 23.22 -28.99
CA LEU A 19 -33.68 22.63 -29.51
C LEU A 19 -32.89 23.70 -30.29
N ALA A 20 -31.65 23.90 -29.93
CA ALA A 20 -30.67 24.52 -30.81
C ALA A 20 -29.57 23.49 -31.09
N GLN A 21 -29.62 22.98 -32.33
CA GLN A 21 -28.57 22.22 -32.97
C GLN A 21 -27.41 23.18 -33.27
N THR A 22 -26.20 22.85 -32.85
CA THR A 22 -24.97 23.39 -33.42
C THR A 22 -24.19 22.27 -34.08
N GLU A 23 -24.00 22.41 -35.39
CA GLU A 23 -23.20 21.52 -36.24
C GLU A 23 -21.72 21.49 -35.80
N PRO A 24 -20.97 20.40 -36.13
CA PRO A 24 -19.56 20.29 -35.81
C PRO A 24 -18.71 21.03 -36.85
N GLN A 25 -17.81 21.88 -36.38
CA GLN A 25 -16.78 22.52 -37.19
C GLN A 25 -15.79 21.51 -37.73
N LYS A 26 -15.54 21.58 -39.04
CA LYS A 26 -14.53 20.80 -39.78
C LYS A 26 -13.12 21.30 -39.44
N SER A 27 -12.26 20.34 -39.09
CA SER A 27 -10.81 20.55 -39.00
C SER A 27 -10.15 20.78 -40.38
N PRO A 28 -9.10 21.60 -40.48
CA PRO A 28 -8.37 21.80 -41.73
C PRO A 28 -7.45 20.60 -42.06
N PRO A 29 -7.09 20.41 -43.36
CA PRO A 29 -6.39 19.19 -43.79
C PRO A 29 -4.90 19.21 -43.44
N LEU A 30 -4.38 18.03 -43.12
CA LEU A 30 -2.98 17.72 -42.88
C LEU A 30 -2.15 17.92 -44.16
N ALA A 31 -1.02 18.62 -43.99
CA ALA A 31 0.00 18.76 -45.02
C ALA A 31 0.76 17.44 -45.20
N THR A 32 0.85 16.98 -46.42
CA THR A 32 1.64 15.82 -46.85
C THR A 32 3.14 16.13 -46.79
N VAL A 33 3.85 15.30 -45.99
CA VAL A 33 5.33 15.29 -46.02
C VAL A 33 5.78 14.07 -46.80
N THR A 34 6.56 14.35 -47.87
CA THR A 34 7.20 13.37 -48.75
C THR A 34 8.41 12.71 -48.05
N PRO A 35 8.65 11.40 -48.26
CA PRO A 35 9.83 10.72 -47.72
C PRO A 35 11.07 10.94 -48.62
N PRO A 36 12.30 10.94 -48.05
CA PRO A 36 13.54 10.97 -48.79
C PRO A 36 13.93 9.60 -49.36
N PRO A 37 14.81 9.54 -50.37
CA PRO A 37 14.96 8.39 -51.24
C PRO A 37 15.88 7.27 -50.68
N ASN A 38 15.58 6.05 -51.13
CA ASN A 38 16.35 4.82 -50.99
C ASN A 38 17.83 4.96 -51.32
N VAL A 39 18.68 4.39 -50.43
CA VAL A 39 20.03 3.96 -50.82
C VAL A 39 20.10 2.43 -50.63
N GLN A 40 20.19 1.74 -51.78
CA GLN A 40 20.60 0.35 -51.87
C GLN A 40 22.11 0.24 -51.69
N THR A 41 22.60 -0.66 -50.89
CA THR A 41 23.76 -1.49 -51.27
C THR A 41 23.75 -2.82 -50.52
N ALA A 42 23.87 -3.86 -51.27
CA ALA A 42 23.95 -5.24 -50.86
C ALA A 42 25.34 -5.56 -50.28
N GLY A 43 25.38 -6.39 -49.23
CA GLY A 43 26.59 -7.05 -48.74
C GLY A 43 26.20 -8.39 -48.10
N LYS A 44 26.54 -9.47 -48.80
CA LYS A 44 26.44 -10.87 -48.30
C LYS A 44 27.40 -11.07 -47.15
N ILE A 45 26.93 -11.63 -46.05
CA ILE A 45 27.79 -12.21 -44.98
C ILE A 45 27.57 -13.71 -44.91
N PRO A 46 28.65 -14.53 -44.80
CA PRO A 46 28.59 -15.98 -44.87
C PRO A 46 28.12 -16.63 -43.56
N ALA A 47 27.55 -17.81 -43.69
CA ALA A 47 27.13 -18.67 -42.59
C ALA A 47 28.29 -19.05 -41.68
N GLU A 48 28.16 -18.77 -40.40
CA GLU A 48 29.13 -19.23 -39.38
C GLU A 48 28.52 -20.36 -38.55
N LYS A 49 29.40 -21.30 -38.24
CA LYS A 49 29.14 -22.65 -37.70
C LYS A 49 28.80 -22.63 -36.25
N ASN A 50 27.98 -23.59 -35.80
CA ASN A 50 27.66 -23.91 -34.41
C ASN A 50 28.94 -24.03 -33.54
N PRO A 51 28.96 -23.42 -32.34
CA PRO A 51 29.98 -23.69 -31.35
C PRO A 51 29.70 -25.00 -30.58
N PRO A 52 30.74 -25.67 -30.10
CA PRO A 52 30.66 -26.97 -29.39
C PRO A 52 30.18 -26.79 -27.92
N PRO A 53 29.77 -27.88 -27.23
CA PRO A 53 29.24 -27.82 -25.88
C PRO A 53 30.31 -27.48 -24.84
N LEU A 54 29.98 -26.55 -23.94
CA LEU A 54 30.81 -26.14 -22.81
C LEU A 54 30.80 -27.21 -21.71
N THR A 55 31.95 -27.83 -21.49
CA THR A 55 32.29 -28.63 -20.31
C THR A 55 32.69 -27.72 -19.14
N SER A 56 32.16 -27.99 -17.94
CA SER A 56 32.56 -27.39 -16.65
C SER A 56 33.99 -27.83 -16.24
N PRO A 57 34.65 -27.29 -15.21
CA PRO A 57 34.30 -26.28 -14.24
C PRO A 57 35.35 -25.15 -14.10
N VAL A 58 34.91 -23.94 -13.83
CA VAL A 58 35.81 -22.89 -13.34
C VAL A 58 35.63 -22.79 -11.83
N ALA A 59 36.68 -23.06 -11.12
CA ALA A 59 36.80 -22.79 -9.69
C ALA A 59 36.50 -21.29 -9.42
N GLN A 60 35.45 -21.01 -8.72
CA GLN A 60 35.21 -19.67 -8.15
C GLN A 60 36.24 -19.47 -7.03
N THR A 61 37.21 -18.61 -7.25
CA THR A 61 37.87 -17.91 -6.16
C THR A 61 36.82 -17.10 -5.43
N GLN A 62 36.48 -17.53 -4.23
CA GLN A 62 35.76 -16.73 -3.24
C GLN A 62 36.59 -15.47 -2.98
N GLY A 63 36.22 -14.36 -3.63
CA GLY A 63 36.52 -13.04 -3.11
C GLY A 63 35.70 -12.91 -1.84
N GLU A 64 36.35 -12.83 -0.71
CA GLU A 64 35.73 -12.43 0.55
C GLU A 64 34.98 -11.09 0.33
N ILE A 65 33.67 -11.18 0.17
CA ILE A 65 32.79 -10.04 0.43
C ILE A 65 32.85 -9.92 1.95
N THR A 66 33.74 -9.05 2.44
CA THR A 66 33.71 -8.61 3.83
C THR A 66 32.32 -8.06 4.10
N SER A 67 31.54 -8.82 4.83
CA SER A 67 30.35 -8.31 5.52
C SER A 67 30.76 -7.03 6.22
N PRO A 68 29.96 -5.94 6.18
CA PRO A 68 30.28 -4.78 6.96
C PRO A 68 30.42 -5.22 8.41
N THR A 69 31.57 -4.98 8.98
CA THR A 69 31.90 -5.21 10.38
C THR A 69 30.79 -4.60 11.25
N PRO A 70 30.46 -5.21 12.40
CA PRO A 70 29.53 -4.62 13.35
C PRO A 70 30.21 -3.44 14.05
N GLU A 71 30.38 -2.35 13.32
CA GLU A 71 30.79 -1.03 13.79
C GLU A 71 29.69 -0.05 13.44
N ASP A 72 28.80 0.12 14.40
CA ASP A 72 28.40 1.38 14.97
C ASP A 72 27.47 1.12 16.16
N LYS A 73 28.09 1.00 17.36
CA LYS A 73 27.34 1.06 18.63
C LYS A 73 26.71 2.45 18.88
N ASN A 74 26.91 3.39 17.95
CA ASN A 74 26.22 4.67 17.91
C ASN A 74 25.18 4.64 16.81
N PRO A 75 23.88 4.77 17.12
CA PRO A 75 22.88 4.93 16.07
C PRO A 75 23.26 6.16 15.22
N PRO A 76 23.04 6.10 13.88
CA PRO A 76 23.34 7.24 13.02
C PRO A 76 22.64 8.49 13.57
N PRO A 77 23.27 9.65 13.50
CA PRO A 77 22.64 10.88 13.97
C PRO A 77 21.31 11.04 13.23
N PRO A 78 20.24 11.48 13.90
CA PRO A 78 18.93 11.67 13.29
C PRO A 78 18.96 12.71 12.16
N PHE A 79 19.98 13.53 12.15
CA PHE A 79 20.33 14.47 11.08
C PHE A 79 21.84 14.39 10.84
N ASP A 80 22.24 14.22 9.57
CA ASP A 80 23.64 14.09 9.17
C ASP A 80 23.98 15.13 8.08
N THR A 81 24.88 16.06 8.39
CA THR A 81 25.35 17.09 7.45
C THR A 81 26.05 16.50 6.23
N ALA A 82 26.64 15.32 6.33
CA ALA A 82 27.28 14.63 5.21
C ALA A 82 26.27 14.20 4.13
N ASN A 83 24.97 14.12 4.44
CA ASN A 83 23.93 13.84 3.47
C ASN A 83 23.61 15.03 2.57
N MET A 84 23.97 16.22 2.97
CA MET A 84 23.65 17.46 2.27
C MET A 84 24.49 17.64 1.00
N ASP A 85 23.94 18.37 0.06
CA ASP A 85 24.64 18.90 -1.11
C ASP A 85 24.57 20.42 -1.10
N THR A 86 25.57 21.07 -0.52
CA THR A 86 25.64 22.52 -0.40
C THR A 86 25.91 23.26 -1.73
N SER A 87 26.18 22.54 -2.82
CA SER A 87 26.24 23.11 -4.16
C SER A 87 24.84 23.42 -4.74
N VAL A 88 23.79 22.77 -4.22
CA VAL A 88 22.40 23.09 -4.50
C VAL A 88 21.92 24.12 -3.48
N LYS A 89 21.17 25.13 -3.92
CA LYS A 89 20.61 26.11 -2.98
C LYS A 89 19.28 25.63 -2.40
N PRO A 90 18.97 25.91 -1.14
CA PRO A 90 17.66 25.64 -0.54
C PRO A 90 16.49 26.22 -1.37
N CYS A 91 16.77 27.30 -2.11
CA CYS A 91 15.83 27.99 -2.99
C CYS A 91 15.47 27.16 -4.24
N ASP A 92 16.41 26.40 -4.78
CA ASP A 92 16.25 25.72 -6.06
C ASP A 92 15.56 24.36 -5.88
N ASP A 93 16.05 23.55 -4.92
CA ASP A 93 15.53 22.24 -4.58
C ASP A 93 15.95 21.84 -3.16
N PHE A 94 15.02 21.88 -2.22
CA PHE A 94 15.34 21.60 -0.83
C PHE A 94 15.60 20.10 -0.56
N PHE A 95 14.92 19.22 -1.29
CA PHE A 95 15.19 17.78 -1.20
C PHE A 95 16.62 17.45 -1.60
N LEU A 96 17.09 18.01 -2.71
CA LEU A 96 18.48 17.81 -3.15
C LEU A 96 19.48 18.53 -2.24
N TYR A 97 19.15 19.73 -1.75
CA TYR A 97 20.01 20.42 -0.77
C TYR A 97 20.24 19.55 0.48
N ALA A 98 19.20 18.95 1.03
CA ALA A 98 19.26 18.15 2.24
C ALA A 98 19.84 16.73 2.03
N ASN A 99 19.71 16.17 0.81
CA ASN A 99 19.96 14.74 0.53
C ASN A 99 20.93 14.48 -0.63
N GLY A 100 21.31 15.50 -1.41
CA GLY A 100 22.05 15.33 -2.66
C GLY A 100 23.43 14.69 -2.47
N GLY A 101 24.09 14.95 -1.34
CA GLY A 101 25.35 14.30 -0.99
C GLY A 101 25.17 12.79 -0.77
N TRP A 102 24.12 12.40 -0.05
CA TRP A 102 23.77 10.98 0.12
C TRP A 102 23.38 10.33 -1.20
N ILE A 103 22.54 10.97 -2.01
CA ILE A 103 22.09 10.46 -3.32
C ILE A 103 23.28 10.17 -4.25
N LYS A 104 24.26 11.10 -4.31
CA LYS A 104 25.45 10.95 -5.17
C LYS A 104 26.35 9.76 -4.81
N ARG A 105 26.45 9.43 -3.51
CA ARG A 105 27.33 8.36 -3.03
C ARG A 105 26.63 7.03 -2.80
N THR A 106 25.29 6.97 -2.91
CA THR A 106 24.52 5.79 -2.52
C THR A 106 23.85 5.13 -3.73
N PRO A 107 24.39 4.03 -4.25
CA PRO A 107 23.73 3.24 -5.29
C PRO A 107 22.53 2.51 -4.70
N ILE A 108 21.55 2.17 -5.55
CA ILE A 108 20.47 1.27 -5.17
C ILE A 108 21.03 -0.15 -5.09
N PRO A 109 20.97 -0.84 -3.93
CA PRO A 109 21.40 -2.23 -3.84
C PRO A 109 20.63 -3.12 -4.83
N PRO A 110 21.24 -4.17 -5.38
CA PRO A 110 20.65 -4.95 -6.45
C PRO A 110 19.32 -5.62 -6.05
N GLU A 111 19.14 -5.93 -4.75
CA GLU A 111 17.93 -6.54 -4.19
C GLU A 111 16.76 -5.56 -3.99
N TYR A 112 16.93 -4.30 -4.36
CA TYR A 112 15.93 -3.25 -4.15
C TYR A 112 15.57 -2.53 -5.44
N SER A 113 14.30 -2.17 -5.57
CA SER A 113 13.81 -1.25 -6.62
C SER A 113 13.99 0.22 -6.22
N ARG A 114 14.10 0.48 -4.93
CA ARG A 114 14.35 1.80 -4.32
C ARG A 114 15.16 1.63 -3.04
N TRP A 115 15.92 2.67 -2.68
CA TRP A 115 16.72 2.69 -1.47
C TRP A 115 16.64 4.02 -0.76
N GLY A 116 16.43 4.02 0.55
CA GLY A 116 16.26 5.25 1.33
C GLY A 116 16.16 4.99 2.83
N SER A 117 15.78 6.00 3.60
CA SER A 117 15.69 5.91 5.06
C SER A 117 14.81 4.77 5.55
N PHE A 118 13.64 4.60 4.94
CA PHE A 118 12.73 3.50 5.26
C PHE A 118 13.37 2.14 5.01
N ASN A 119 14.02 1.96 3.85
CA ASN A 119 14.67 0.70 3.50
C ASN A 119 15.83 0.36 4.43
N GLN A 120 16.64 1.37 4.80
CA GLN A 120 17.74 1.19 5.75
C GLN A 120 17.24 0.75 7.13
N LEU A 121 16.12 1.32 7.59
CA LEU A 121 15.52 0.91 8.86
C LEU A 121 14.86 -0.47 8.76
N ILE A 122 14.19 -0.79 7.64
CA ILE A 122 13.66 -2.13 7.37
C ILE A 122 14.78 -3.18 7.41
N GLU A 123 15.94 -2.90 6.82
CA GLU A 123 17.09 -3.83 6.88
C GLU A 123 17.57 -4.06 8.31
N LYS A 124 17.71 -3.00 9.08
CA LYS A 124 18.05 -3.12 10.51
C LYS A 124 17.03 -3.95 11.28
N ASN A 125 15.74 -3.77 11.00
CA ASN A 125 14.70 -4.56 11.63
C ASN A 125 14.70 -6.02 11.14
N ASN A 126 15.02 -6.26 9.87
CA ASN A 126 15.20 -7.60 9.32
C ASN A 126 16.32 -8.35 10.04
N ASP A 127 17.47 -7.69 10.29
CA ASP A 127 18.58 -8.31 11.04
C ASP A 127 18.14 -8.67 12.47
N ALA A 128 17.40 -7.80 13.14
CA ALA A 128 16.84 -8.07 14.46
C ALA A 128 15.82 -9.21 14.47
N LEU A 129 14.94 -9.27 13.45
CA LEU A 129 13.95 -10.33 13.28
C LEU A 129 14.61 -11.67 12.93
N HIS A 130 15.68 -11.65 12.15
CA HIS A 130 16.50 -12.82 11.86
C HIS A 130 17.08 -13.42 13.14
N ASP A 131 17.73 -12.58 13.96
CA ASP A 131 18.30 -12.98 15.24
C ASP A 131 17.23 -13.59 16.19
N VAL A 132 16.05 -12.97 16.27
CA VAL A 132 14.91 -13.50 17.03
C VAL A 132 14.42 -14.83 16.48
N ALA A 133 14.29 -14.97 15.17
CA ALA A 133 13.79 -16.19 14.53
C ALA A 133 14.78 -17.36 14.66
N GLU A 134 16.10 -17.12 14.48
CA GLU A 134 17.15 -18.12 14.68
C GLU A 134 17.21 -18.61 16.13
N ARG A 135 17.11 -17.71 17.10
CA ARG A 135 17.03 -18.11 18.52
C ARG A 135 15.81 -18.98 18.80
N ALA A 136 14.63 -18.59 18.28
CA ALA A 136 13.39 -19.36 18.43
C ALA A 136 13.48 -20.73 17.72
N GLU A 137 14.16 -20.84 16.58
CA GLU A 137 14.42 -22.11 15.89
C GLU A 137 15.27 -23.07 16.72
N ASN A 138 16.31 -22.54 17.39
CA ASN A 138 17.29 -23.32 18.15
C ASN A 138 16.80 -23.65 19.57
N GLU A 139 15.82 -22.93 20.11
CA GLU A 139 15.28 -23.16 21.45
C GLU A 139 14.21 -24.25 21.45
N THR A 140 14.65 -25.52 21.35
CA THR A 140 13.74 -26.69 21.30
C THR A 140 12.93 -26.93 22.57
N THR A 141 13.29 -26.29 23.69
CA THR A 141 12.64 -26.37 25.02
C THR A 141 11.79 -25.15 25.33
N ALA A 142 11.53 -24.27 24.36
CA ALA A 142 10.72 -23.07 24.57
C ALA A 142 9.37 -23.40 25.23
N THR A 143 9.11 -22.77 26.36
CA THR A 143 7.83 -22.90 27.08
C THR A 143 6.76 -21.99 26.51
N ASP A 144 7.16 -20.92 25.79
CA ASP A 144 6.24 -20.03 25.07
C ASP A 144 5.80 -20.68 23.74
N PRO A 145 4.51 -21.03 23.58
CA PRO A 145 4.01 -21.69 22.38
C PRO A 145 4.14 -20.80 21.12
N ASP A 146 4.14 -19.46 21.27
CA ASP A 146 4.31 -18.53 20.17
C ASP A 146 5.76 -18.53 19.67
N ALA A 147 6.74 -18.53 20.58
CA ALA A 147 8.15 -18.66 20.23
C ALA A 147 8.42 -19.97 19.46
N LYS A 148 7.82 -21.08 19.92
CA LYS A 148 7.92 -22.38 19.23
C LYS A 148 7.36 -22.31 17.81
N LYS A 149 6.19 -21.66 17.59
CA LYS A 149 5.61 -21.51 16.24
C LYS A 149 6.50 -20.67 15.33
N VAL A 150 7.09 -19.58 15.87
CA VAL A 150 8.05 -18.74 15.13
C VAL A 150 9.25 -19.57 14.68
N GLY A 151 9.87 -20.32 15.60
CA GLY A 151 11.02 -21.17 15.30
C GLY A 151 10.69 -22.28 14.30
N ASP A 152 9.56 -22.98 14.45
CA ASP A 152 9.17 -24.05 13.51
C ASP A 152 8.80 -23.52 12.13
N TYR A 153 8.14 -22.35 12.04
CA TYR A 153 7.82 -21.70 10.76
C TYR A 153 9.10 -21.30 10.03
N TYR A 154 10.00 -20.61 10.73
CA TYR A 154 11.28 -20.17 10.20
C TYR A 154 12.12 -21.36 9.74
N ALA A 155 12.29 -22.40 10.58
CA ALA A 155 13.00 -23.62 10.24
C ALA A 155 12.45 -24.30 8.97
N SER A 156 11.11 -24.35 8.82
CA SER A 156 10.48 -24.96 7.64
C SER A 156 10.81 -24.20 6.37
N GLY A 157 10.92 -22.86 6.44
CA GLY A 157 11.31 -22.01 5.33
C GLY A 157 12.81 -22.07 5.04
N MET A 158 13.66 -22.26 6.05
CA MET A 158 15.12 -22.34 5.86
C MET A 158 15.62 -23.71 5.40
N ASP A 159 14.82 -24.78 5.51
CA ASP A 159 15.16 -26.12 4.97
C ASP A 159 15.01 -26.16 3.44
N GLU A 160 15.92 -25.45 2.75
CA GLU A 160 15.92 -25.32 1.30
C GLU A 160 15.88 -26.68 0.60
N ALA A 161 16.62 -27.66 1.11
CA ALA A 161 16.68 -29.00 0.51
C ALA A 161 15.30 -29.68 0.50
N LYS A 162 14.52 -29.56 1.58
CA LYS A 162 13.16 -30.09 1.62
C LYS A 162 12.22 -29.33 0.68
N VAL A 163 12.32 -28.00 0.62
CA VAL A 163 11.48 -27.16 -0.26
C VAL A 163 11.75 -27.51 -1.72
N GLU A 164 13.03 -27.62 -2.13
CA GLU A 164 13.40 -28.01 -3.50
C GLU A 164 12.90 -29.42 -3.87
N VAL A 165 13.11 -30.40 -3.00
CA VAL A 165 12.63 -31.77 -3.22
C VAL A 165 11.09 -31.82 -3.25
N ALA A 166 10.41 -31.00 -2.46
CA ALA A 166 8.94 -30.97 -2.43
C ALA A 166 8.35 -30.38 -3.72
N HIS A 167 8.99 -29.38 -4.34
CA HIS A 167 8.49 -28.66 -5.50
C HIS A 167 7.02 -28.20 -5.28
N ALA A 168 6.09 -28.43 -6.23
CA ALA A 168 4.68 -28.14 -6.07
C ALA A 168 3.84 -29.29 -5.47
N ARG A 169 4.47 -30.43 -5.09
CA ARG A 169 3.74 -31.60 -4.54
C ARG A 169 2.91 -31.31 -3.30
N PRO A 170 3.29 -30.39 -2.39
CA PRO A 170 2.43 -30.04 -1.26
C PRO A 170 1.08 -29.45 -1.66
N LEU A 171 0.94 -28.92 -2.89
CA LEU A 171 -0.30 -28.41 -3.44
C LEU A 171 -1.17 -29.49 -4.14
N ALA A 172 -0.77 -30.77 -4.12
CA ALA A 172 -1.41 -31.83 -4.89
C ALA A 172 -2.90 -32.02 -4.56
N ASP A 173 -3.30 -31.88 -3.29
CA ASP A 173 -4.70 -32.01 -2.89
C ASP A 173 -5.55 -30.85 -3.43
N GLU A 174 -5.03 -29.63 -3.41
CA GLU A 174 -5.69 -28.44 -3.96
C GLU A 174 -5.79 -28.53 -5.49
N LEU A 175 -4.71 -28.91 -6.17
CA LEU A 175 -4.71 -29.12 -7.63
C LEU A 175 -5.71 -30.21 -8.02
N LYS A 176 -5.78 -31.32 -7.27
CA LYS A 176 -6.77 -32.40 -7.49
C LYS A 176 -8.20 -31.91 -7.26
N ARG A 177 -8.43 -31.03 -6.29
CA ARG A 177 -9.72 -30.40 -6.05
C ARG A 177 -10.14 -29.56 -7.28
N ILE A 178 -9.23 -28.73 -7.80
CA ILE A 178 -9.44 -27.94 -9.02
C ILE A 178 -9.76 -28.86 -10.22
N ASP A 179 -9.04 -29.98 -10.37
CA ASP A 179 -9.33 -30.97 -11.43
C ASP A 179 -10.72 -31.56 -11.34
N GLY A 180 -11.24 -31.68 -10.13
CA GLY A 180 -12.57 -32.19 -9.84
C GLY A 180 -13.73 -31.27 -10.25
N VAL A 181 -13.49 -30.01 -10.58
CA VAL A 181 -14.51 -29.03 -11.00
C VAL A 181 -15.15 -29.46 -12.31
N LYS A 182 -16.50 -29.65 -12.35
CA LYS A 182 -17.24 -30.19 -13.49
C LYS A 182 -18.25 -29.21 -14.08
N ASP A 183 -18.83 -28.41 -13.24
CA ASP A 183 -19.88 -27.47 -13.60
C ASP A 183 -19.78 -26.15 -12.88
N ARG A 184 -20.70 -25.23 -13.14
CA ARG A 184 -20.71 -23.90 -12.55
C ARG A 184 -20.92 -23.88 -11.04
N ASN A 185 -21.61 -24.86 -10.47
CA ASN A 185 -21.75 -24.92 -9.02
C ASN A 185 -20.42 -25.31 -8.39
N ASP A 186 -19.65 -26.20 -9.03
CA ASP A 186 -18.32 -26.56 -8.57
C ASP A 186 -17.33 -25.39 -8.74
N VAL A 187 -17.45 -24.59 -9.84
CA VAL A 187 -16.67 -23.35 -10.00
C VAL A 187 -16.92 -22.39 -8.82
N LEU A 188 -18.17 -22.18 -8.43
CA LEU A 188 -18.49 -21.29 -7.30
C LEU A 188 -17.96 -21.81 -5.97
N LYS A 189 -18.06 -23.12 -5.72
CA LYS A 189 -17.49 -23.75 -4.53
C LYS A 189 -15.96 -23.63 -4.50
N GLU A 190 -15.32 -23.76 -5.67
CA GLU A 190 -13.87 -23.61 -5.76
C GLU A 190 -13.42 -22.17 -5.50
N ILE A 191 -14.16 -21.16 -6.01
CA ILE A 191 -13.94 -19.76 -5.65
C ILE A 191 -14.03 -19.58 -4.13
N ALA A 192 -15.08 -20.12 -3.51
CA ALA A 192 -15.27 -20.03 -2.06
C ALA A 192 -14.14 -20.72 -1.28
N HIS A 193 -13.72 -21.91 -1.73
CA HIS A 193 -12.60 -22.64 -1.12
C HIS A 193 -11.29 -21.86 -1.22
N LEU A 194 -10.95 -21.35 -2.41
CA LEU A 194 -9.76 -20.54 -2.61
C LEU A 194 -9.77 -19.29 -1.71
N HIS A 195 -10.93 -18.66 -1.50
CA HIS A 195 -11.05 -17.55 -0.55
C HIS A 195 -10.74 -17.99 0.88
N THR A 196 -11.08 -19.24 1.29
CA THR A 196 -10.70 -19.75 2.62
C THR A 196 -9.20 -19.99 2.76
N LEU A 197 -8.50 -20.25 1.63
CA LEU A 197 -7.04 -20.32 1.58
C LEU A 197 -6.38 -18.92 1.56
N GLY A 198 -7.15 -17.83 1.50
CA GLY A 198 -6.65 -16.46 1.31
C GLY A 198 -6.29 -16.14 -0.14
N VAL A 199 -6.64 -17.00 -1.10
CA VAL A 199 -6.40 -16.79 -2.53
C VAL A 199 -7.57 -16.03 -3.14
N THR A 200 -7.35 -14.77 -3.53
CA THR A 200 -8.38 -13.94 -4.16
C THR A 200 -8.61 -14.38 -5.60
N SER A 201 -9.75 -15.01 -5.88
CA SER A 201 -10.19 -15.37 -7.21
C SER A 201 -11.53 -14.73 -7.54
N LEU A 202 -11.73 -14.24 -8.76
CA LEU A 202 -12.91 -13.56 -9.28
C LEU A 202 -13.29 -12.26 -8.54
N PHE A 203 -13.42 -12.25 -7.22
CA PHE A 203 -13.72 -11.10 -6.37
C PHE A 203 -13.06 -11.28 -5.00
N GLY A 204 -12.99 -10.20 -4.20
CA GLY A 204 -12.55 -10.29 -2.81
C GLY A 204 -13.73 -10.41 -1.85
N PHE A 205 -13.58 -11.22 -0.79
CA PHE A 205 -14.56 -11.38 0.27
C PHE A 205 -13.84 -11.41 1.64
N THR A 206 -14.30 -10.58 2.58
CA THR A 206 -13.71 -10.47 3.92
C THR A 206 -14.76 -9.97 4.93
N SER A 207 -14.35 -9.75 6.15
CA SER A 207 -15.10 -8.96 7.14
C SER A 207 -14.48 -7.58 7.31
N GLY A 208 -15.26 -6.63 7.74
CA GLY A 208 -14.79 -5.30 8.11
C GLY A 208 -15.83 -4.56 8.93
N GLN A 209 -15.41 -3.50 9.59
CA GLN A 209 -16.33 -2.62 10.31
C GLN A 209 -17.38 -2.06 9.34
N ASP A 210 -18.64 -2.01 9.79
CA ASP A 210 -19.72 -1.36 9.04
C ASP A 210 -19.47 0.16 9.05
N ASP A 211 -19.28 0.75 7.88
CA ASP A 211 -18.94 2.18 7.76
C ASP A 211 -19.99 3.12 8.36
N LYS A 212 -21.26 2.70 8.45
CA LYS A 212 -22.34 3.50 9.06
C LYS A 212 -22.78 2.99 10.43
N ASN A 213 -22.16 1.93 10.93
CA ASN A 213 -22.32 1.46 12.30
C ASN A 213 -20.95 0.98 12.82
N SER A 214 -20.13 1.93 13.25
CA SER A 214 -18.74 1.71 13.65
C SER A 214 -18.56 0.74 14.84
N THR A 215 -19.64 0.26 15.45
CA THR A 215 -19.60 -0.68 16.57
C THR A 215 -19.68 -2.15 16.14
N MET A 216 -20.04 -2.42 14.88
CA MET A 216 -20.32 -3.77 14.38
C MET A 216 -19.44 -4.12 13.18
N VAL A 217 -19.13 -5.39 13.04
CA VAL A 217 -18.44 -5.97 11.89
C VAL A 217 -19.47 -6.59 10.94
N ILE A 218 -19.33 -6.33 9.63
CA ILE A 218 -20.16 -6.93 8.60
C ILE A 218 -19.31 -7.64 7.54
N ALA A 219 -19.93 -8.52 6.76
CA ALA A 219 -19.33 -9.08 5.57
C ALA A 219 -19.13 -8.01 4.49
N GLN A 220 -18.03 -8.11 3.75
CA GLN A 220 -17.68 -7.19 2.66
C GLN A 220 -17.27 -7.96 1.42
N ALA A 221 -17.88 -7.63 0.28
CA ALA A 221 -17.53 -8.14 -1.04
C ALA A 221 -17.06 -6.98 -1.93
N TYR A 222 -15.95 -7.16 -2.65
CA TYR A 222 -15.32 -6.10 -3.44
C TYR A 222 -14.64 -6.65 -4.70
N GLN A 223 -14.33 -5.75 -5.64
CA GLN A 223 -13.67 -6.11 -6.90
C GLN A 223 -12.31 -6.78 -6.67
N GLY A 224 -11.97 -7.77 -7.52
CA GLY A 224 -10.74 -8.54 -7.40
C GLY A 224 -10.51 -9.46 -8.59
N GLY A 225 -9.68 -10.49 -8.40
CA GLY A 225 -9.45 -11.54 -9.38
C GLY A 225 -8.51 -11.18 -10.53
N LEU A 226 -7.62 -10.19 -10.33
CA LEU A 226 -6.60 -9.79 -11.29
C LEU A 226 -5.21 -10.25 -10.83
N GLY A 227 -4.37 -10.71 -11.75
CA GLY A 227 -2.98 -11.04 -11.48
C GLY A 227 -2.01 -9.86 -11.68
N LEU A 228 -2.33 -8.87 -12.53
CA LEU A 228 -1.58 -7.63 -12.64
C LEU A 228 -2.01 -6.61 -11.58
N PRO A 229 -1.14 -5.67 -11.17
CA PRO A 229 -1.35 -4.79 -10.00
C PRO A 229 -2.55 -3.86 -10.06
N ASP A 230 -3.04 -3.53 -11.25
CA ASP A 230 -4.18 -2.63 -11.44
C ASP A 230 -4.93 -2.93 -12.75
N ARG A 231 -6.21 -2.53 -12.79
CA ARG A 231 -7.05 -2.69 -14.00
C ARG A 231 -6.46 -2.01 -15.24
N ASP A 232 -5.74 -0.92 -15.06
CA ASP A 232 -5.20 -0.13 -16.16
C ASP A 232 -4.17 -0.90 -16.99
N TYR A 233 -3.44 -1.84 -16.38
CA TYR A 233 -2.53 -2.74 -17.09
C TYR A 233 -3.23 -3.61 -18.15
N TYR A 234 -4.52 -3.90 -17.97
CA TYR A 234 -5.33 -4.67 -18.90
C TYR A 234 -5.99 -3.79 -19.98
N THR A 235 -6.31 -2.53 -19.67
CA THR A 235 -7.18 -1.68 -20.47
C THR A 235 -6.45 -0.62 -21.29
N LYS A 236 -5.24 -0.19 -20.88
CA LYS A 236 -4.43 0.76 -21.65
C LYS A 236 -3.95 0.14 -22.96
N THR A 237 -3.89 0.97 -24.02
CA THR A 237 -3.63 0.52 -25.41
C THR A 237 -2.28 0.97 -25.96
N ASP A 238 -1.47 1.67 -25.16
CA ASP A 238 -0.11 2.04 -25.52
C ASP A 238 0.80 0.80 -25.68
N ASP A 239 1.93 0.97 -26.33
CA ASP A 239 2.80 -0.15 -26.68
C ASP A 239 3.51 -0.76 -25.47
N ASP A 240 3.85 0.05 -24.44
CA ASP A 240 4.43 -0.45 -23.19
C ASP A 240 3.44 -1.35 -22.47
N SER A 241 2.18 -0.94 -22.39
CA SER A 241 1.11 -1.73 -21.77
C SER A 241 0.84 -3.05 -22.54
N LYS A 242 0.87 -3.03 -23.86
CA LYS A 242 0.74 -4.25 -24.68
C LYS A 242 1.91 -5.19 -24.44
N LYS A 243 3.14 -4.69 -24.51
CA LYS A 243 4.36 -5.45 -24.23
C LYS A 243 4.31 -6.11 -22.85
N LEU A 244 3.85 -5.37 -21.83
CA LEU A 244 3.73 -5.90 -20.48
C LEU A 244 2.71 -7.06 -20.41
N ARG A 245 1.57 -6.95 -21.09
CA ARG A 245 0.60 -8.06 -21.18
C ARG A 245 1.19 -9.30 -21.86
N ASP A 246 2.00 -9.11 -22.90
CA ASP A 246 2.71 -10.21 -23.57
C ASP A 246 3.71 -10.90 -22.60
N GLN A 247 4.44 -10.11 -21.80
CA GLN A 247 5.32 -10.63 -20.75
C GLN A 247 4.54 -11.32 -19.63
N TYR A 248 3.37 -10.81 -19.26
CA TYR A 248 2.47 -11.46 -18.30
C TYR A 248 1.97 -12.82 -18.81
N VAL A 249 1.58 -12.92 -20.09
CA VAL A 249 1.21 -14.21 -20.70
C VAL A 249 2.37 -15.19 -20.66
N GLN A 250 3.61 -14.74 -20.91
CA GLN A 250 4.81 -15.60 -20.81
C GLN A 250 5.03 -16.09 -19.37
N HIS A 251 4.86 -15.19 -18.39
CA HIS A 251 4.95 -15.50 -16.97
C HIS A 251 3.92 -16.57 -16.55
N VAL A 252 2.64 -16.35 -16.83
CA VAL A 252 1.56 -17.31 -16.53
C VAL A 252 1.83 -18.65 -17.22
N THR A 253 2.25 -18.63 -18.51
CA THR A 253 2.63 -19.84 -19.25
C THR A 253 3.71 -20.61 -18.50
N LYS A 254 4.76 -19.92 -18.04
CA LYS A 254 5.87 -20.55 -17.32
C LYS A 254 5.41 -21.16 -16.00
N MET A 255 4.59 -20.46 -15.24
CA MET A 255 4.07 -20.94 -13.95
C MET A 255 3.18 -22.18 -14.12
N LEU A 256 2.29 -22.20 -15.11
CA LEU A 256 1.49 -23.39 -15.44
C LEU A 256 2.35 -24.56 -15.92
N THR A 257 3.41 -24.27 -16.71
CA THR A 257 4.38 -25.31 -17.13
C THR A 257 5.12 -25.91 -15.95
N LEU A 258 5.50 -25.10 -14.97
CA LEU A 258 6.12 -25.58 -13.71
C LEU A 258 5.16 -26.47 -12.89
N LEU A 259 3.85 -26.26 -13.02
CA LEU A 259 2.83 -27.16 -12.44
C LEU A 259 2.66 -28.48 -13.23
N GLY A 260 3.37 -28.64 -14.35
CA GLY A 260 3.36 -29.88 -15.15
C GLY A 260 2.51 -29.82 -16.42
N GLU A 261 1.99 -28.65 -16.79
CA GLU A 261 1.24 -28.50 -18.03
C GLU A 261 2.17 -28.47 -19.25
N GLU A 262 1.71 -29.01 -20.37
CA GLU A 262 2.45 -28.96 -21.63
C GLU A 262 2.60 -27.49 -22.08
N PRO A 263 3.82 -27.00 -22.46
CA PRO A 263 4.08 -25.57 -22.70
C PRO A 263 3.17 -24.90 -23.74
N LYS A 264 2.78 -25.60 -24.78
CA LYS A 264 1.87 -25.06 -25.80
C LYS A 264 0.44 -24.88 -25.26
N ALA A 265 -0.04 -25.86 -24.50
CA ALA A 265 -1.35 -25.78 -23.84
C ALA A 265 -1.36 -24.66 -22.78
N ALA A 266 -0.33 -24.60 -21.94
CA ALA A 266 -0.12 -23.53 -20.96
C ALA A 266 -0.16 -22.14 -21.61
N GLY A 267 0.48 -21.96 -22.77
CA GLY A 267 0.46 -20.71 -23.53
C GLY A 267 -0.92 -20.31 -24.04
N GLU A 268 -1.73 -21.26 -24.47
CA GLU A 268 -3.11 -20.99 -24.88
C GLU A 268 -4.01 -20.69 -23.67
N HIS A 269 -3.80 -21.38 -22.54
CA HIS A 269 -4.52 -21.11 -21.28
C HIS A 269 -4.16 -19.74 -20.71
N ALA A 270 -2.89 -19.35 -20.68
CA ALA A 270 -2.44 -18.03 -20.24
C ALA A 270 -3.13 -16.88 -21.01
N LYS A 271 -3.29 -17.01 -22.33
CA LYS A 271 -4.04 -16.04 -23.15
C LYS A 271 -5.52 -15.95 -22.75
N LYS A 272 -6.14 -17.10 -22.47
CA LYS A 272 -7.55 -17.15 -22.03
C LYS A 272 -7.72 -16.59 -20.62
N ILE A 273 -6.75 -16.83 -19.71
CA ILE A 273 -6.70 -16.22 -18.37
C ILE A 273 -6.59 -14.70 -18.51
N LEU A 274 -5.67 -14.19 -19.33
CA LEU A 274 -5.57 -12.75 -19.59
C LEU A 274 -6.89 -12.16 -20.12
N ALA A 275 -7.59 -12.86 -21.00
CA ALA A 275 -8.89 -12.40 -21.55
C ALA A 275 -9.98 -12.37 -20.45
N LEU A 276 -10.02 -13.37 -19.55
CA LEU A 276 -10.92 -13.40 -18.41
C LEU A 276 -10.63 -12.22 -17.47
N GLU A 277 -9.38 -12.04 -17.06
CA GLU A 277 -8.95 -10.95 -16.18
C GLU A 277 -9.18 -9.58 -16.82
N THR A 278 -8.98 -9.44 -18.15
CA THR A 278 -9.33 -8.22 -18.89
C THR A 278 -10.82 -7.89 -18.78
N SER A 279 -11.68 -8.89 -18.85
CA SER A 279 -13.12 -8.69 -18.68
C SER A 279 -13.48 -8.23 -17.26
N LEU A 280 -12.80 -8.76 -16.23
CA LEU A 280 -12.94 -8.29 -14.85
C LEU A 280 -12.39 -6.88 -14.69
N ALA A 281 -11.24 -6.57 -15.28
CA ALA A 281 -10.62 -5.25 -15.24
C ALA A 281 -11.51 -4.18 -15.89
N GLN A 282 -12.19 -4.49 -16.98
CA GLN A 282 -13.15 -3.59 -17.61
C GLN A 282 -14.37 -3.29 -16.73
N ALA A 283 -14.78 -4.24 -15.89
CA ALA A 283 -15.86 -4.05 -14.92
C ALA A 283 -15.41 -3.35 -13.63
N SER A 284 -14.10 -3.27 -13.38
CA SER A 284 -13.52 -2.72 -12.16
C SER A 284 -13.46 -1.19 -12.20
N ARG A 285 -13.64 -0.55 -11.04
CA ARG A 285 -13.37 0.89 -10.83
C ARG A 285 -11.87 1.14 -10.83
N THR A 286 -11.50 2.35 -11.22
CA THR A 286 -10.13 2.87 -11.14
C THR A 286 -9.69 3.08 -9.68
N LYS A 287 -8.38 3.18 -9.43
CA LYS A 287 -7.82 3.52 -8.12
C LYS A 287 -8.37 4.85 -7.57
N VAL A 288 -8.57 5.84 -8.43
CA VAL A 288 -9.17 7.14 -8.04
C VAL A 288 -10.62 6.96 -7.60
N GLU A 289 -11.44 6.22 -8.37
CA GLU A 289 -12.84 5.97 -8.01
C GLU A 289 -13.00 5.19 -6.70
N LEU A 290 -12.03 4.29 -6.40
CA LEU A 290 -12.01 3.53 -5.15
C LEU A 290 -11.70 4.39 -3.91
N ARG A 291 -11.23 5.63 -4.08
CA ARG A 291 -10.96 6.54 -2.96
C ARG A 291 -12.24 7.10 -2.32
N ASP A 292 -13.38 7.04 -2.99
CA ASP A 292 -14.65 7.60 -2.48
C ASP A 292 -15.37 6.61 -1.54
N PRO A 293 -15.32 6.79 -0.20
CA PRO A 293 -15.91 5.86 0.75
C PRO A 293 -17.46 5.82 0.63
N GLN A 294 -18.11 6.92 0.21
CA GLN A 294 -19.57 6.94 0.00
C GLN A 294 -19.97 6.04 -1.18
N LYS A 295 -19.21 6.07 -2.29
CA LYS A 295 -19.47 5.21 -3.44
C LYS A 295 -19.17 3.74 -3.16
N ASN A 296 -18.27 3.45 -2.23
CA ASN A 296 -17.91 2.08 -1.86
C ASN A 296 -18.80 1.49 -0.76
N TYR A 297 -19.71 2.29 -0.18
CA TYR A 297 -20.67 1.80 0.80
C TYR A 297 -22.03 1.51 0.16
N ASN A 298 -22.29 0.24 -0.11
CA ASN A 298 -23.53 -0.25 -0.73
C ASN A 298 -24.06 -1.45 0.07
N LYS A 299 -24.43 -1.21 1.34
CA LYS A 299 -24.99 -2.24 2.21
C LYS A 299 -26.30 -2.75 1.64
N MET A 300 -26.42 -4.06 1.46
CA MET A 300 -27.61 -4.70 0.92
C MET A 300 -27.84 -6.09 1.54
N LYS A 301 -29.08 -6.59 1.40
CA LYS A 301 -29.39 -7.96 1.79
C LYS A 301 -28.78 -8.95 0.81
N THR A 302 -28.46 -10.17 1.29
CA THR A 302 -27.96 -11.26 0.45
C THR A 302 -28.94 -11.60 -0.68
N SER A 303 -30.27 -11.45 -0.47
CA SER A 303 -31.26 -11.59 -1.53
C SER A 303 -31.18 -10.53 -2.64
N ALA A 304 -30.74 -9.31 -2.31
CA ALA A 304 -30.51 -8.27 -3.31
C ALA A 304 -29.20 -8.53 -4.09
N LEU A 305 -28.17 -9.03 -3.41
CA LEU A 305 -26.94 -9.49 -4.08
C LEU A 305 -27.23 -10.67 -5.00
N GLN A 306 -28.08 -11.63 -4.58
CA GLN A 306 -28.53 -12.74 -5.43
C GLN A 306 -29.27 -12.24 -6.68
N ALA A 307 -30.11 -11.21 -6.54
CA ALA A 307 -30.79 -10.60 -7.69
C ALA A 307 -29.83 -9.84 -8.62
N LEU A 308 -28.76 -9.24 -8.07
CA LEU A 308 -27.70 -8.55 -8.80
C LEU A 308 -26.85 -9.51 -9.63
N THR A 309 -26.64 -10.74 -9.10
CA THR A 309 -25.76 -11.78 -9.64
C THR A 309 -26.52 -13.11 -9.74
N PRO A 310 -27.49 -13.22 -10.65
CA PRO A 310 -28.43 -14.34 -10.69
C PRO A 310 -27.79 -15.70 -10.96
N ASP A 311 -26.63 -15.75 -11.61
CA ASP A 311 -25.90 -16.98 -11.89
C ASP A 311 -25.08 -17.50 -10.71
N PHE A 312 -24.79 -16.65 -9.71
CA PHE A 312 -24.17 -17.08 -8.45
C PHE A 312 -25.23 -17.72 -7.53
N LYS A 313 -24.81 -18.72 -6.77
CA LYS A 313 -25.60 -19.30 -5.68
C LYS A 313 -24.93 -18.96 -4.35
N TRP A 314 -25.26 -17.81 -3.80
CA TRP A 314 -24.60 -17.29 -2.61
C TRP A 314 -24.78 -18.19 -1.39
N ASP A 315 -25.88 -18.91 -1.26
CA ASP A 315 -26.09 -19.93 -0.22
C ASP A 315 -25.05 -21.05 -0.28
N ALA A 316 -24.70 -21.51 -1.49
CA ALA A 316 -23.64 -22.49 -1.69
C ALA A 316 -22.26 -21.92 -1.38
N TYR A 317 -22.01 -20.66 -1.75
CA TYR A 317 -20.77 -19.95 -1.42
C TYR A 317 -20.57 -19.83 0.09
N PHE A 318 -21.58 -19.33 0.85
CA PHE A 318 -21.48 -19.19 2.30
C PHE A 318 -21.32 -20.54 3.00
N LYS A 319 -22.00 -21.56 2.50
CA LYS A 319 -21.83 -22.93 3.03
C LYS A 319 -20.40 -23.44 2.87
N GLU A 320 -19.76 -23.20 1.73
CA GLU A 320 -18.39 -23.65 1.45
C GLU A 320 -17.37 -22.87 2.31
N THR A 321 -17.57 -21.57 2.52
CA THR A 321 -16.72 -20.77 3.41
C THR A 321 -16.98 -21.04 4.90
N THR A 322 -17.86 -21.99 5.24
CA THR A 322 -18.29 -22.30 6.63
C THR A 322 -18.93 -21.12 7.37
N LEU A 323 -19.34 -20.10 6.65
CA LEU A 323 -20.08 -18.96 7.19
C LEU A 323 -21.59 -19.22 7.13
N PRO A 324 -22.34 -18.84 8.17
CA PRO A 324 -23.79 -18.66 8.01
C PRO A 324 -24.04 -17.53 7.00
N ASP A 325 -25.22 -17.52 6.35
CA ASP A 325 -25.66 -16.38 5.55
C ASP A 325 -25.60 -15.12 6.45
N PRO A 326 -24.82 -14.09 6.10
CA PRO A 326 -24.72 -12.87 6.92
C PRO A 326 -25.98 -11.99 6.86
N GLY A 327 -27.00 -12.37 6.08
CA GLY A 327 -28.23 -11.60 5.92
C GLY A 327 -28.05 -10.26 5.21
N GLU A 328 -27.07 -9.49 5.62
CA GLU A 328 -26.66 -8.20 5.01
C GLU A 328 -25.15 -8.12 4.88
N LEU A 329 -24.67 -7.48 3.81
CA LEU A 329 -23.25 -7.23 3.56
C LEU A 329 -23.03 -5.93 2.81
N ASN A 330 -21.83 -5.38 2.88
CA ASN A 330 -21.42 -4.28 1.99
C ASN A 330 -20.88 -4.86 0.67
N VAL A 331 -21.46 -4.45 -0.45
CA VAL A 331 -20.97 -4.74 -1.80
C VAL A 331 -20.31 -3.47 -2.33
N GLY A 332 -18.99 -3.40 -2.23
CA GLY A 332 -18.24 -2.17 -2.51
C GLY A 332 -18.47 -1.60 -3.91
N GLN A 333 -18.53 -2.47 -4.91
CA GLN A 333 -18.68 -2.09 -6.32
C GLN A 333 -19.78 -2.93 -7.00
N PRO A 334 -21.05 -2.59 -6.86
CA PRO A 334 -22.17 -3.36 -7.44
C PRO A 334 -22.07 -3.57 -8.95
N ASP A 335 -21.54 -2.60 -9.68
CA ASP A 335 -21.39 -2.72 -11.15
C ASP A 335 -20.31 -3.73 -11.54
N PHE A 336 -19.24 -3.84 -10.73
CA PHE A 336 -18.26 -4.92 -10.89
C PHE A 336 -18.94 -6.29 -10.73
N PHE A 337 -19.78 -6.48 -9.72
CA PHE A 337 -20.47 -7.76 -9.50
C PHE A 337 -21.41 -8.12 -10.63
N LYS A 338 -22.09 -7.16 -11.28
CA LYS A 338 -22.83 -7.41 -12.54
C LYS A 338 -21.92 -7.89 -13.66
N GLY A 339 -20.72 -7.30 -13.80
CA GLY A 339 -19.71 -7.71 -14.77
C GLY A 339 -19.15 -9.10 -14.45
N ALA A 340 -18.77 -9.34 -13.19
CA ALA A 340 -18.27 -10.62 -12.71
C ALA A 340 -19.29 -11.76 -12.92
N ASN A 341 -20.58 -11.48 -12.73
CA ASN A 341 -21.66 -12.45 -13.02
C ASN A 341 -21.67 -12.85 -14.50
N LYS A 342 -21.47 -11.90 -15.42
CA LYS A 342 -21.38 -12.21 -16.87
C LYS A 342 -20.16 -13.07 -17.17
N VAL A 343 -18.99 -12.72 -16.60
CA VAL A 343 -17.76 -13.51 -16.74
C VAL A 343 -17.97 -14.92 -16.20
N PHE A 344 -18.53 -15.03 -14.99
CA PHE A 344 -18.87 -16.32 -14.39
C PHE A 344 -19.80 -17.16 -15.27
N ALA A 345 -20.84 -16.56 -15.83
CA ALA A 345 -21.82 -17.23 -16.68
C ALA A 345 -21.28 -17.66 -18.06
N SER A 346 -20.35 -16.91 -18.65
CA SER A 346 -19.87 -17.12 -20.03
C SER A 346 -18.58 -17.92 -20.13
N THR A 347 -17.74 -17.92 -19.09
CA THR A 347 -16.43 -18.60 -19.14
C THR A 347 -16.60 -20.13 -19.07
N PRO A 348 -15.98 -20.90 -19.97
CA PRO A 348 -15.98 -22.36 -19.92
C PRO A 348 -15.31 -22.92 -18.66
N THR A 349 -15.77 -24.10 -18.20
CA THR A 349 -15.25 -24.69 -16.94
C THR A 349 -13.77 -25.07 -17.01
N ASP A 350 -13.27 -25.47 -18.17
CA ASP A 350 -11.85 -25.75 -18.38
C ASP A 350 -10.96 -24.51 -18.14
N ILE A 351 -11.44 -23.33 -18.56
CA ILE A 351 -10.70 -22.07 -18.33
C ILE A 351 -10.73 -21.67 -16.85
N TRP A 352 -11.83 -21.93 -16.14
CA TRP A 352 -11.89 -21.74 -14.70
C TRP A 352 -10.85 -22.58 -13.96
N LYS A 353 -10.63 -23.83 -14.34
CA LYS A 353 -9.61 -24.68 -13.73
C LYS A 353 -8.21 -24.07 -13.88
N GLU A 354 -7.86 -23.60 -15.07
CA GLU A 354 -6.55 -23.02 -15.31
C GLU A 354 -6.39 -21.65 -14.63
N TYR A 355 -7.46 -20.87 -14.55
CA TYR A 355 -7.49 -19.63 -13.78
C TYR A 355 -7.28 -19.91 -12.28
N PHE A 356 -7.89 -20.94 -11.71
CA PHE A 356 -7.68 -21.33 -10.32
C PHE A 356 -6.27 -21.84 -10.05
N ARG A 357 -5.73 -22.67 -10.92
CA ARG A 357 -4.31 -23.12 -10.84
C ARG A 357 -3.36 -21.94 -10.87
N TRP A 358 -3.61 -20.99 -11.77
CA TRP A 358 -2.82 -19.76 -11.85
C TRP A 358 -2.87 -18.97 -10.56
N HIS A 359 -4.04 -18.66 -10.03
CA HIS A 359 -4.17 -17.88 -8.81
C HIS A 359 -3.63 -18.62 -7.57
N LEU A 360 -3.78 -19.92 -7.49
CA LEU A 360 -3.20 -20.73 -6.42
C LEU A 360 -1.66 -20.68 -6.44
N VAL A 361 -1.06 -20.95 -7.59
CA VAL A 361 0.42 -20.93 -7.69
C VAL A 361 0.98 -19.52 -7.54
N HIS A 362 0.30 -18.50 -8.05
CA HIS A 362 0.69 -17.10 -7.85
C HIS A 362 0.72 -16.73 -6.36
N ALA A 363 -0.29 -17.12 -5.61
CA ALA A 363 -0.41 -16.83 -4.18
C ALA A 363 0.61 -17.59 -3.31
N THR A 364 1.17 -18.69 -3.81
CA THR A 364 2.06 -19.57 -3.03
C THR A 364 3.48 -19.66 -3.59
N ALA A 365 3.77 -18.94 -4.67
CA ALA A 365 5.03 -19.06 -5.41
C ALA A 365 6.30 -18.83 -4.56
N GLU A 366 6.25 -17.91 -3.58
CA GLU A 366 7.40 -17.55 -2.76
C GLU A 366 7.78 -18.62 -1.72
N GLU A 367 6.86 -19.52 -1.40
CA GLU A 367 7.04 -20.65 -0.47
C GLU A 367 7.31 -21.99 -1.17
N LEU A 368 7.38 -22.00 -2.52
CA LEU A 368 7.71 -23.18 -3.33
C LEU A 368 9.20 -23.25 -3.66
N SER A 369 9.56 -24.18 -4.55
CA SER A 369 10.94 -24.36 -5.02
C SER A 369 11.48 -23.18 -5.81
N ALA A 370 12.80 -23.12 -5.98
CA ALA A 370 13.52 -21.98 -6.56
C ALA A 370 13.03 -21.60 -7.96
N ASP A 371 12.57 -22.53 -8.77
CA ASP A 371 12.06 -22.26 -10.12
C ASP A 371 10.75 -21.43 -10.09
N PHE A 372 9.82 -21.69 -9.16
CA PHE A 372 8.64 -20.84 -8.95
C PHE A 372 9.02 -19.47 -8.37
N VAL A 373 9.87 -19.46 -7.34
CA VAL A 373 10.35 -18.23 -6.71
C VAL A 373 11.04 -17.33 -7.73
N ASN A 374 11.94 -17.88 -8.55
CA ASN A 374 12.68 -17.11 -9.55
C ASN A 374 11.77 -16.59 -10.66
N GLU A 375 10.81 -17.38 -11.12
CA GLU A 375 9.85 -16.91 -12.13
C GLU A 375 8.94 -15.80 -11.60
N ASN A 376 8.45 -15.93 -10.36
CA ASN A 376 7.69 -14.89 -9.70
C ASN A 376 8.51 -13.59 -9.56
N PHE A 377 9.75 -13.69 -9.10
CA PHE A 377 10.70 -12.58 -9.00
C PHE A 377 10.99 -11.94 -10.37
N ASN A 378 11.22 -12.72 -11.42
CA ASN A 378 11.51 -12.22 -12.76
C ASN A 378 10.38 -11.33 -13.30
N PHE A 379 9.13 -11.67 -13.04
CA PHE A 379 8.02 -10.87 -13.51
C PHE A 379 7.71 -9.70 -12.55
N TYR A 380 7.38 -9.99 -11.30
CA TYR A 380 6.87 -8.96 -10.38
C TYR A 380 7.95 -8.00 -9.87
N GLU A 381 9.18 -8.47 -9.72
CA GLU A 381 10.27 -7.64 -9.21
C GLU A 381 11.19 -7.12 -10.33
N THR A 382 11.65 -7.98 -11.25
CA THR A 382 12.57 -7.53 -12.31
C THR A 382 11.82 -6.76 -13.40
N THR A 383 10.74 -7.32 -13.95
CA THR A 383 10.02 -6.68 -15.07
C THR A 383 9.24 -5.45 -14.61
N LEU A 384 8.48 -5.54 -13.51
CA LEU A 384 7.64 -4.44 -13.06
C LEU A 384 8.37 -3.36 -12.26
N ARG A 385 9.46 -3.71 -11.54
CA ARG A 385 10.13 -2.82 -10.58
C ARG A 385 11.59 -2.56 -10.88
N GLY A 386 12.17 -3.27 -11.85
CA GLY A 386 13.58 -3.12 -12.21
C GLY A 386 14.57 -3.68 -11.18
N THR A 387 14.12 -4.44 -10.17
CA THR A 387 14.98 -5.12 -9.19
C THR A 387 15.91 -6.08 -9.89
N LYS A 388 17.20 -6.14 -9.49
CA LYS A 388 18.25 -6.86 -10.24
C LYS A 388 18.61 -8.21 -9.62
N GLN A 389 18.34 -8.40 -8.32
CA GLN A 389 18.74 -9.60 -7.59
C GLN A 389 17.66 -9.95 -6.57
N ILE A 390 17.39 -11.23 -6.40
CA ILE A 390 16.50 -11.72 -5.35
C ILE A 390 17.16 -11.58 -3.98
N LYS A 391 16.36 -11.26 -2.96
CA LYS A 391 16.84 -11.20 -1.58
C LYS A 391 17.32 -12.56 -1.09
N PRO A 392 18.32 -12.61 -0.21
CA PRO A 392 18.73 -13.86 0.47
C PRO A 392 17.53 -14.59 1.08
N ARG A 393 17.61 -15.93 1.11
CA ARG A 393 16.51 -16.79 1.57
C ARG A 393 16.01 -16.39 2.95
N TRP A 394 16.91 -16.18 3.93
CA TRP A 394 16.53 -15.80 5.27
C TRP A 394 15.67 -14.53 5.33
N LYS A 395 15.97 -13.51 4.51
CA LYS A 395 15.14 -12.28 4.44
C LYS A 395 13.74 -12.57 3.93
N ARG A 396 13.60 -13.44 2.94
CA ARG A 396 12.31 -13.86 2.40
C ARG A 396 11.53 -14.67 3.42
N VAL A 397 12.19 -15.57 4.14
CA VAL A 397 11.55 -16.39 5.19
C VAL A 397 11.15 -15.55 6.40
N VAL A 398 11.98 -14.58 6.82
CA VAL A 398 11.61 -13.61 7.87
C VAL A 398 10.37 -12.81 7.45
N ALA A 399 10.33 -12.32 6.21
CA ALA A 399 9.17 -11.58 5.71
C ALA A 399 7.90 -12.45 5.64
N SER A 400 8.02 -13.71 5.20
CA SER A 400 6.92 -14.69 5.21
C SER A 400 6.45 -15.01 6.64
N THR A 401 7.38 -15.11 7.60
CA THR A 401 7.06 -15.32 9.04
C THR A 401 6.27 -14.11 9.60
N ASP A 402 6.73 -12.88 9.32
CA ASP A 402 6.03 -11.66 9.77
C ASP A 402 4.64 -11.54 9.14
N SER A 403 4.49 -11.87 7.86
CA SER A 403 3.17 -11.83 7.20
C SER A 403 2.21 -12.89 7.74
N SER A 404 2.70 -14.06 8.15
CA SER A 404 1.90 -15.22 8.57
C SER A 404 1.54 -15.20 10.06
N ILE A 405 2.53 -14.94 10.92
CA ILE A 405 2.41 -14.96 12.39
C ILE A 405 3.10 -13.75 13.04
N GLY A 406 2.94 -12.59 12.41
CA GLY A 406 3.71 -11.38 12.74
C GLY A 406 3.49 -10.83 14.14
N GLU A 407 2.34 -11.05 14.80
CA GLU A 407 2.22 -10.63 16.19
C GLU A 407 2.98 -11.58 17.15
N ALA A 408 3.11 -12.87 16.84
CA ALA A 408 3.97 -13.78 17.61
C ALA A 408 5.45 -13.39 17.46
N LEU A 409 5.90 -13.15 16.22
CA LEU A 409 7.25 -12.64 15.93
C LEU A 409 7.47 -11.27 16.57
N GLY A 410 6.50 -10.37 16.45
CA GLY A 410 6.53 -9.03 17.02
C GLY A 410 6.62 -9.00 18.55
N LYS A 411 5.98 -9.95 19.23
CA LYS A 411 6.06 -10.11 20.69
C LYS A 411 7.51 -10.39 21.13
N LEU A 412 8.22 -11.25 20.41
CA LEU A 412 9.62 -11.54 20.68
C LEU A 412 10.51 -10.33 20.32
N TYR A 413 10.25 -9.67 19.19
CA TYR A 413 10.98 -8.48 18.75
C TYR A 413 10.91 -7.35 19.77
N VAL A 414 9.73 -6.99 20.28
CA VAL A 414 9.59 -5.86 21.20
C VAL A 414 10.21 -6.12 22.57
N ALA A 415 10.28 -7.39 23.00
CA ALA A 415 10.93 -7.75 24.25
C ALA A 415 12.42 -7.39 24.26
N ASP A 416 13.09 -7.49 23.08
CA ASP A 416 14.52 -7.27 22.96
C ASP A 416 14.89 -5.88 22.42
N TYR A 417 14.05 -5.31 21.53
CA TYR A 417 14.43 -4.16 20.69
C TYR A 417 13.61 -2.90 20.90
N PHE A 418 12.58 -2.91 21.76
CA PHE A 418 11.77 -1.73 22.01
C PHE A 418 11.78 -1.31 23.49
N PRO A 419 12.59 -0.30 23.85
CA PRO A 419 12.68 0.15 25.24
C PRO A 419 11.43 0.88 25.70
N PRO A 420 10.96 0.65 26.96
CA PRO A 420 9.74 1.28 27.49
C PRO A 420 9.74 2.81 27.50
N GLU A 421 10.90 3.45 27.67
CA GLU A 421 11.04 4.90 27.64
C GLU A 421 10.67 5.51 26.29
N SER A 422 10.83 4.78 25.20
CA SER A 422 10.43 5.22 23.86
C SER A 422 8.92 5.44 23.77
N LYS A 423 8.11 4.57 24.40
CA LYS A 423 6.64 4.70 24.41
C LYS A 423 6.21 5.98 25.15
N ALA A 424 6.82 6.28 26.30
CA ALA A 424 6.50 7.49 27.07
C ALA A 424 6.85 8.77 26.30
N ARG A 425 8.08 8.84 25.74
CA ARG A 425 8.54 10.00 24.96
C ARG A 425 7.67 10.25 23.72
N MET A 426 7.24 9.17 23.03
CA MET A 426 6.32 9.26 21.90
C MET A 426 4.96 9.82 22.31
N LEU A 427 4.43 9.43 23.46
CA LEU A 427 3.14 9.93 23.94
C LEU A 427 3.20 11.45 24.20
N ASP A 428 4.31 11.95 24.74
CA ASP A 428 4.53 13.40 24.93
C ASP A 428 4.52 14.14 23.59
N LEU A 429 5.20 13.60 22.56
CA LEU A 429 5.18 14.17 21.20
C LEU A 429 3.75 14.19 20.64
N VAL A 430 3.02 13.08 20.71
CA VAL A 430 1.64 12.99 20.24
C VAL A 430 0.74 14.02 20.93
N ASN A 431 0.84 14.18 22.25
CA ASN A 431 0.02 15.14 22.98
C ASN A 431 0.35 16.59 22.60
N ASN A 432 1.62 16.90 22.35
CA ASN A 432 2.02 18.23 21.93
C ASN A 432 1.54 18.55 20.50
N LEU A 433 1.65 17.59 19.57
CA LEU A 433 1.11 17.74 18.21
C LEU A 433 -0.44 17.86 18.23
N ARG A 434 -1.13 17.06 19.06
CA ARG A 434 -2.59 17.18 19.25
C ARG A 434 -2.98 18.58 19.70
N SER A 435 -2.23 19.14 20.65
CA SER A 435 -2.44 20.54 21.11
C SER A 435 -2.19 21.55 19.99
N ALA A 436 -1.14 21.38 19.19
CA ALA A 436 -0.83 22.27 18.06
C ALA A 436 -1.91 22.19 16.98
N LEU A 437 -2.41 21.00 16.64
CA LEU A 437 -3.50 20.81 15.68
C LEU A 437 -4.81 21.43 16.20
N ALA A 438 -5.13 21.26 17.49
CA ALA A 438 -6.30 21.88 18.10
C ALA A 438 -6.27 23.42 17.99
N ASP A 439 -5.11 24.04 18.25
CA ASP A 439 -4.97 25.49 18.10
C ASP A 439 -5.05 25.92 16.64
N ARG A 440 -4.51 25.11 15.72
CA ARG A 440 -4.64 25.38 14.29
C ARG A 440 -6.08 25.32 13.80
N ILE A 441 -6.86 24.33 14.19
CA ILE A 441 -8.29 24.20 13.83
C ILE A 441 -9.07 25.44 14.27
N LYS A 442 -8.83 25.93 15.50
CA LYS A 442 -9.50 27.17 16.02
C LYS A 442 -9.24 28.39 15.15
N THR A 443 -8.08 28.49 14.54
CA THR A 443 -7.62 29.64 13.75
C THR A 443 -7.87 29.54 12.26
N LEU A 444 -8.46 28.44 11.74
CA LEU A 444 -8.77 28.27 10.33
C LEU A 444 -9.92 29.22 9.92
N GLU A 445 -9.61 30.23 9.10
CA GLU A 445 -10.59 31.23 8.66
C GLU A 445 -11.64 30.67 7.69
N TRP A 446 -11.29 29.64 6.94
CA TRP A 446 -12.18 29.04 5.97
C TRP A 446 -13.18 28.05 6.56
N MET A 447 -12.96 27.57 7.78
CA MET A 447 -13.84 26.64 8.50
C MET A 447 -14.76 27.43 9.45
N ASP A 448 -16.06 27.19 9.37
CA ASP A 448 -17.04 27.80 10.29
C ASP A 448 -16.96 27.20 11.70
N ASP A 449 -17.57 27.88 12.68
CA ASP A 449 -17.43 27.50 14.09
C ASP A 449 -18.07 26.13 14.40
N ALA A 450 -19.18 25.78 13.76
CA ALA A 450 -19.82 24.47 13.95
C ALA A 450 -18.91 23.31 13.46
N THR A 451 -18.29 23.49 12.30
CA THR A 451 -17.33 22.51 11.78
C THR A 451 -16.07 22.44 12.64
N LYS A 452 -15.57 23.60 13.16
CA LYS A 452 -14.43 23.63 14.10
C LYS A 452 -14.72 22.85 15.38
N GLU A 453 -15.91 23.05 15.97
CA GLU A 453 -16.34 22.33 17.19
C GLU A 453 -16.35 20.81 16.95
N ALA A 454 -16.97 20.37 15.86
CA ALA A 454 -16.99 18.94 15.49
C ALA A 454 -15.58 18.39 15.20
N ALA A 455 -14.72 19.15 14.53
CA ALA A 455 -13.33 18.77 14.27
C ALA A 455 -12.52 18.64 15.58
N LEU A 456 -12.68 19.56 16.52
CA LEU A 456 -12.03 19.49 17.84
C LEU A 456 -12.55 18.29 18.64
N LYS A 457 -13.83 17.96 18.58
CA LYS A 457 -14.42 16.76 19.19
C LYS A 457 -13.81 15.50 18.61
N LYS A 458 -13.67 15.42 17.27
CA LYS A 458 -13.04 14.29 16.59
C LYS A 458 -11.57 14.14 16.98
N LEU A 459 -10.81 15.23 17.00
CA LEU A 459 -9.40 15.22 17.43
C LEU A 459 -9.23 14.76 18.89
N ALA A 460 -10.12 15.21 19.79
CA ALA A 460 -10.10 14.79 21.20
C ALA A 460 -10.39 13.28 21.37
N ALA A 461 -11.18 12.70 20.46
CA ALA A 461 -11.56 11.29 20.46
C ALA A 461 -10.53 10.37 19.78
N PHE A 462 -9.41 10.89 19.26
CA PHE A 462 -8.37 10.04 18.66
C PHE A 462 -7.83 9.03 19.67
N THR A 463 -7.94 7.75 19.35
CA THR A 463 -7.21 6.69 20.02
C THR A 463 -5.75 6.68 19.56
N VAL A 464 -4.82 6.51 20.48
CA VAL A 464 -3.38 6.51 20.19
C VAL A 464 -2.79 5.16 20.57
N LYS A 465 -2.15 4.50 19.62
CA LYS A 465 -1.49 3.21 19.80
C LYS A 465 0.00 3.36 19.47
N ILE A 466 0.88 2.98 20.41
CA ILE A 466 2.34 3.18 20.30
C ILE A 466 3.07 1.89 20.64
N GLY A 467 3.96 1.47 19.75
CA GLY A 467 4.90 0.38 19.92
C GLY A 467 4.31 -0.98 19.57
N TYR A 468 3.40 -1.47 20.40
CA TYR A 468 2.84 -2.82 20.26
C TYR A 468 1.46 -2.93 20.94
N PRO A 469 0.64 -3.96 20.57
CA PRO A 469 -0.70 -4.14 21.13
C PRO A 469 -0.62 -4.58 22.62
N ASP A 470 -1.54 -4.04 23.43
CA ASP A 470 -1.67 -4.47 24.84
C ASP A 470 -2.25 -5.90 24.97
N LYS A 471 -2.99 -6.35 23.94
CA LYS A 471 -3.55 -7.69 23.82
C LYS A 471 -3.01 -8.35 22.56
N TRP A 472 -2.19 -9.36 22.71
CA TRP A 472 -1.63 -10.14 21.61
C TRP A 472 -2.67 -11.06 20.97
N ARG A 473 -2.49 -11.35 19.69
CA ARG A 473 -3.31 -12.32 18.95
C ARG A 473 -3.08 -13.73 19.51
N ASP A 474 -4.17 -14.46 19.72
CA ASP A 474 -4.13 -15.85 20.15
C ASP A 474 -3.93 -16.77 18.93
N TYR A 475 -2.77 -17.42 18.85
CA TYR A 475 -2.42 -18.40 17.82
C TYR A 475 -2.60 -19.85 18.29
N SER A 476 -3.28 -20.12 19.41
CA SER A 476 -3.41 -21.48 19.97
C SER A 476 -4.04 -22.49 19.00
N ALA A 477 -4.99 -22.05 18.17
CA ALA A 477 -5.65 -22.89 17.17
C ALA A 477 -4.81 -23.11 15.89
N LEU A 478 -3.74 -22.34 15.69
CA LEU A 478 -2.89 -22.45 14.49
C LEU A 478 -1.84 -23.56 14.70
N GLN A 479 -1.80 -24.50 13.75
CA GLN A 479 -0.81 -25.58 13.71
C GLN A 479 0.35 -25.18 12.78
N ILE A 480 1.55 -25.08 13.35
CA ILE A 480 2.82 -24.86 12.62
C ILE A 480 3.77 -26.00 13.01
N ASP A 481 4.45 -26.55 12.03
CA ASP A 481 5.42 -27.65 12.18
C ASP A 481 6.62 -27.46 11.22
N ARG A 482 7.64 -28.32 11.35
CA ARG A 482 8.81 -28.35 10.46
C ARG A 482 8.57 -29.18 9.18
N GLY A 483 7.30 -29.23 8.73
CA GLY A 483 6.87 -29.84 7.47
C GLY A 483 7.10 -28.93 6.26
N PRO A 484 6.34 -29.13 5.15
CA PRO A 484 6.47 -28.31 3.96
C PRO A 484 6.13 -26.83 4.26
N PHE A 485 7.04 -25.93 3.88
CA PHE A 485 6.95 -24.48 4.14
C PHE A 485 5.64 -23.88 3.63
N VAL A 486 5.27 -24.15 2.38
CA VAL A 486 4.03 -23.65 1.79
C VAL A 486 2.78 -24.08 2.56
N LEU A 487 2.76 -25.26 3.20
CA LEU A 487 1.61 -25.69 3.99
C LEU A 487 1.48 -24.90 5.29
N ASN A 488 2.59 -24.47 5.90
CA ASN A 488 2.54 -23.56 7.05
C ASN A 488 1.97 -22.19 6.65
N ALA A 489 2.38 -21.64 5.51
CA ALA A 489 1.84 -20.40 4.97
C ALA A 489 0.32 -20.51 4.70
N ILE A 490 -0.12 -21.60 4.06
CA ILE A 490 -1.55 -21.87 3.82
C ILE A 490 -2.33 -22.00 5.13
N ARG A 491 -1.81 -22.76 6.13
CA ARG A 491 -2.47 -22.89 7.44
C ARG A 491 -2.61 -21.55 8.16
N ALA A 492 -1.58 -20.70 8.11
CA ALA A 492 -1.62 -19.37 8.67
C ALA A 492 -2.66 -18.48 7.96
N SER A 493 -2.73 -18.57 6.65
CA SER A 493 -3.72 -17.85 5.85
C SER A 493 -5.15 -18.32 6.16
N ILE A 494 -5.40 -19.63 6.22
CA ILE A 494 -6.69 -20.22 6.64
C ILE A 494 -7.08 -19.71 8.03
N PHE A 495 -6.14 -19.75 8.98
CA PHE A 495 -6.37 -19.26 10.33
C PHE A 495 -6.81 -17.79 10.35
N ASP A 496 -6.11 -16.92 9.61
CA ASP A 496 -6.45 -15.50 9.54
C ASP A 496 -7.80 -15.24 8.82
N VAL A 497 -8.08 -15.94 7.73
CA VAL A 497 -9.37 -15.83 7.03
C VAL A 497 -10.51 -16.23 7.97
N HIS A 498 -10.42 -17.40 8.62
CA HIS A 498 -11.45 -17.85 9.57
C HIS A 498 -11.59 -16.89 10.75
N ARG A 499 -10.48 -16.41 11.30
CA ARG A 499 -10.51 -15.42 12.38
C ARG A 499 -11.25 -14.15 11.96
N ASN A 500 -10.98 -13.65 10.74
CA ASN A 500 -11.63 -12.46 10.22
C ASN A 500 -13.11 -12.69 9.93
N LEU A 501 -13.46 -13.75 9.24
CA LEU A 501 -14.84 -14.06 8.90
C LEU A 501 -15.71 -14.33 10.15
N ASN A 502 -15.13 -14.94 11.18
CA ASN A 502 -15.80 -15.17 12.47
C ASN A 502 -16.12 -13.89 13.25
N LYS A 503 -15.66 -12.71 12.82
CA LYS A 503 -16.04 -11.41 13.41
C LYS A 503 -17.38 -10.88 12.89
N ILE A 504 -17.86 -11.37 11.75
CA ILE A 504 -19.13 -10.91 11.14
C ILE A 504 -20.25 -11.01 12.20
N ASP A 505 -21.08 -9.95 12.26
CA ASP A 505 -22.17 -9.74 13.21
C ASP A 505 -21.73 -9.66 14.70
N LYS A 506 -20.43 -9.46 14.94
CA LYS A 506 -19.90 -9.23 16.29
C LYS A 506 -19.49 -7.77 16.49
N PRO A 507 -19.39 -7.32 17.75
CA PRO A 507 -18.81 -6.02 18.05
C PRO A 507 -17.36 -5.91 17.55
N VAL A 508 -16.98 -4.69 17.13
CA VAL A 508 -15.62 -4.37 16.71
C VAL A 508 -14.66 -4.46 17.90
N ASP A 509 -13.60 -5.25 17.79
CA ASP A 509 -12.49 -5.26 18.77
C ASP A 509 -11.51 -4.11 18.46
N ARG A 510 -11.62 -3.01 19.20
CA ARG A 510 -10.77 -1.83 19.04
C ARG A 510 -9.33 -2.04 19.53
N SER A 511 -9.01 -3.17 20.15
CA SER A 511 -7.64 -3.48 20.60
C SER A 511 -6.74 -3.99 19.46
N GLU A 512 -7.31 -4.47 18.37
CA GLU A 512 -6.57 -5.01 17.23
C GLU A 512 -5.74 -3.95 16.49
N TRP A 513 -4.60 -4.38 15.98
CA TRP A 513 -3.70 -3.56 15.16
C TRP A 513 -3.74 -4.00 13.69
N GLY A 514 -3.59 -3.03 12.77
CA GLY A 514 -3.51 -3.29 11.33
C GLY A 514 -2.08 -3.55 10.82
N MET A 515 -1.07 -3.31 11.67
CA MET A 515 0.35 -3.55 11.37
C MET A 515 1.01 -4.31 12.51
N THR A 516 2.01 -5.13 12.19
CA THR A 516 2.83 -5.84 13.19
C THR A 516 3.83 -4.90 13.86
N PRO A 517 4.29 -5.18 15.09
CA PRO A 517 5.21 -4.30 15.81
C PRO A 517 6.53 -3.99 15.09
N PRO A 518 7.19 -4.88 14.33
CA PRO A 518 8.42 -4.55 13.61
C PRO A 518 8.21 -3.71 12.33
N THR A 519 6.97 -3.44 11.92
CA THR A 519 6.66 -2.67 10.70
C THR A 519 7.25 -1.26 10.76
N VAL A 520 8.01 -0.85 9.72
CA VAL A 520 8.54 0.50 9.55
C VAL A 520 7.51 1.35 8.80
N ASN A 521 6.43 1.68 9.49
CA ASN A 521 5.35 2.55 8.99
C ASN A 521 4.47 3.02 10.16
N ALA A 522 3.46 3.86 9.85
CA ALA A 522 2.41 4.31 10.74
C ALA A 522 1.09 4.34 9.95
N TYR A 523 -0.05 4.51 10.61
CA TYR A 523 -1.33 4.68 9.93
C TYR A 523 -2.38 5.39 10.78
N TYR A 524 -3.30 6.08 10.10
CA TYR A 524 -4.59 6.48 10.64
C TYR A 524 -5.70 5.54 10.14
N ASN A 525 -6.57 5.11 11.04
CA ASN A 525 -7.77 4.32 10.69
C ASN A 525 -9.03 5.16 10.90
N PRO A 526 -9.73 5.61 9.84
CA PRO A 526 -10.89 6.48 9.96
C PRO A 526 -12.08 5.80 10.65
N LYS A 527 -12.24 4.48 10.49
CA LYS A 527 -13.34 3.71 11.07
C LYS A 527 -13.19 3.51 12.58
N LEU A 528 -11.96 3.52 13.09
CA LEU A 528 -11.63 3.45 14.50
C LEU A 528 -11.25 4.81 15.10
N ASN A 529 -11.09 5.84 14.28
CA ASN A 529 -10.59 7.15 14.67
C ASN A 529 -9.31 7.04 15.51
N GLU A 530 -8.33 6.31 14.99
CA GLU A 530 -7.07 5.97 15.70
C GLU A 530 -5.83 6.26 14.85
N ILE A 531 -4.74 6.63 15.53
CA ILE A 531 -3.40 6.74 14.98
C ILE A 531 -2.50 5.68 15.61
N VAL A 532 -1.70 4.99 14.80
CA VAL A 532 -0.92 3.84 15.23
C VAL A 532 0.52 3.95 14.77
N PHE A 533 1.47 3.77 15.69
CA PHE A 533 2.91 3.86 15.47
C PHE A 533 3.59 2.58 15.97
N PRO A 534 3.83 1.58 15.11
CA PRO A 534 4.55 0.35 15.46
C PRO A 534 5.96 0.62 15.97
N ALA A 535 6.49 -0.26 16.82
CA ALA A 535 7.84 -0.16 17.39
C ALA A 535 8.92 -0.02 16.31
N GLY A 536 8.71 -0.65 15.15
CA GLY A 536 9.65 -0.68 14.04
C GLY A 536 10.05 0.68 13.49
N ILE A 537 9.12 1.67 13.45
CA ILE A 537 9.44 3.03 12.97
C ILE A 537 10.02 3.93 14.06
N LEU A 538 9.86 3.55 15.34
CA LEU A 538 10.25 4.37 16.50
C LEU A 538 11.75 4.27 16.81
N GLN A 539 12.58 4.41 15.77
CA GLN A 539 14.03 4.31 15.77
C GLN A 539 14.64 5.35 14.81
N PRO A 540 15.94 5.65 14.94
CA PRO A 540 16.65 6.50 13.98
C PRO A 540 16.52 5.96 12.53
N PRO A 541 16.34 6.83 11.53
CA PRO A 541 16.40 8.29 11.62
C PRO A 541 15.06 8.98 11.98
N PHE A 542 13.96 8.25 12.17
CA PHE A 542 12.64 8.84 12.43
C PHE A 542 12.51 9.35 13.86
N PHE A 543 12.96 8.57 14.83
CA PHE A 543 12.88 8.87 16.25
C PHE A 543 14.16 8.47 16.99
N ASN A 544 14.71 9.39 17.79
CA ASN A 544 15.80 9.11 18.70
C ASN A 544 15.54 9.79 20.05
N PRO A 545 15.26 9.03 21.13
CA PRO A 545 14.95 9.61 22.43
C PRO A 545 16.07 10.48 23.02
N LYS A 546 17.30 10.34 22.50
CA LYS A 546 18.50 11.10 22.94
C LYS A 546 18.82 12.31 22.05
N ALA A 547 18.09 12.48 20.92
CA ALA A 547 18.28 13.62 20.03
C ALA A 547 17.56 14.87 20.52
N ASP A 548 17.96 16.02 19.98
CA ASP A 548 17.28 17.29 20.22
C ASP A 548 15.83 17.28 19.69
N ASP A 549 14.98 18.14 20.27
CA ASP A 549 13.58 18.21 19.92
C ASP A 549 13.37 18.54 18.43
N ALA A 550 14.18 19.43 17.85
CA ALA A 550 14.00 19.89 16.47
C ALA A 550 14.04 18.73 15.46
N VAL A 551 14.98 17.81 15.63
CA VAL A 551 15.12 16.66 14.72
C VAL A 551 14.02 15.63 14.95
N ASN A 552 13.61 15.37 16.20
CA ASN A 552 12.49 14.47 16.48
C ASN A 552 11.15 15.01 15.97
N TYR A 553 10.91 16.33 16.11
CA TYR A 553 9.71 16.95 15.53
C TYR A 553 9.76 16.98 13.99
N GLY A 554 10.93 17.18 13.39
CA GLY A 554 11.12 17.08 11.94
C GLY A 554 10.98 15.66 11.40
N GLY A 555 11.42 14.65 12.16
CA GLY A 555 11.30 13.23 11.85
C GLY A 555 9.91 12.66 12.20
N ILE A 556 9.86 11.93 13.33
CA ILE A 556 8.62 11.26 13.75
C ILE A 556 7.49 12.25 14.05
N GLY A 557 7.77 13.48 14.47
CA GLY A 557 6.75 14.49 14.70
C GLY A 557 5.99 14.84 13.42
N ALA A 558 6.67 14.98 12.28
CA ALA A 558 6.04 15.17 10.99
C ALA A 558 5.17 13.97 10.58
N VAL A 559 5.61 12.74 10.88
CA VAL A 559 4.82 11.52 10.68
C VAL A 559 3.58 11.52 11.58
N ILE A 560 3.69 11.85 12.86
CA ILE A 560 2.54 11.95 13.77
C ILE A 560 1.54 12.99 13.26
N GLY A 561 2.00 14.16 12.83
CA GLY A 561 1.17 15.20 12.27
C GLY A 561 0.48 14.77 10.97
N HIS A 562 1.16 13.99 10.12
CA HIS A 562 0.62 13.37 8.91
C HIS A 562 -0.53 12.43 9.25
N GLU A 563 -0.35 11.49 10.18
CA GLU A 563 -1.40 10.56 10.60
C GLU A 563 -2.60 11.29 11.24
N MET A 564 -2.36 12.32 12.04
CA MET A 564 -3.44 13.14 12.59
C MET A 564 -4.21 13.89 11.49
N THR A 565 -3.52 14.36 10.45
CA THR A 565 -4.13 15.09 9.34
C THR A 565 -5.00 14.18 8.48
N HIS A 566 -4.70 12.90 8.36
CA HIS A 566 -5.56 11.93 7.71
C HIS A 566 -6.97 11.86 8.32
N GLY A 567 -7.15 12.20 9.59
CA GLY A 567 -8.47 12.37 10.19
C GLY A 567 -9.34 13.43 9.52
N PHE A 568 -8.72 14.34 8.77
CA PHE A 568 -9.35 15.52 8.17
C PHE A 568 -9.01 15.70 6.68
N ASP A 569 -8.39 14.70 6.01
CA ASP A 569 -8.15 14.69 4.57
C ASP A 569 -9.45 14.45 3.78
N ASP A 570 -9.37 14.27 2.47
CA ASP A 570 -10.54 14.08 1.60
C ASP A 570 -11.38 12.84 1.93
N GLN A 571 -10.78 11.81 2.52
CA GLN A 571 -11.46 10.58 2.94
C GLN A 571 -11.79 10.62 4.43
N GLY A 572 -10.80 10.87 5.30
CA GLY A 572 -10.97 10.82 6.75
C GLY A 572 -11.99 11.84 7.27
N ARG A 573 -12.12 13.02 6.64
CA ARG A 573 -13.13 14.01 6.99
C ARG A 573 -14.58 13.50 6.88
N GLN A 574 -14.80 12.42 6.12
CA GLN A 574 -16.13 11.84 5.93
C GLN A 574 -16.54 10.90 7.07
N PHE A 575 -15.64 10.61 8.01
CA PHE A 575 -15.91 9.81 9.20
C PHE A 575 -15.97 10.69 10.44
N ASP A 576 -16.96 10.45 11.30
CA ASP A 576 -17.16 11.20 12.55
C ASP A 576 -16.20 10.77 13.67
N GLU A 577 -16.36 11.34 14.86
CA GLU A 577 -15.50 11.12 16.01
C GLU A 577 -15.53 9.68 16.56
N VAL A 578 -16.53 8.88 16.20
CA VAL A 578 -16.63 7.46 16.60
C VAL A 578 -16.34 6.51 15.44
N GLY A 579 -16.06 7.03 14.24
CA GLY A 579 -15.69 6.27 13.05
C GLY A 579 -16.86 5.89 12.13
N ASN A 580 -18.02 6.53 12.24
CA ASN A 580 -19.10 6.34 11.28
C ASN A 580 -18.92 7.22 10.04
N LEU A 581 -19.15 6.64 8.87
CA LEU A 581 -19.23 7.35 7.58
C LEU A 581 -20.46 8.25 7.58
N ARG A 582 -20.28 9.50 7.97
CA ARG A 582 -21.31 10.50 8.12
C ARG A 582 -20.77 11.87 7.74
N ASP A 583 -21.51 12.62 6.95
CA ASP A 583 -21.20 14.02 6.68
C ASP A 583 -21.54 14.86 7.93
N TRP A 584 -20.47 15.39 8.57
CA TRP A 584 -20.57 16.22 9.79
C TRP A 584 -20.10 17.66 9.55
N TRP A 585 -19.64 17.94 8.33
CA TRP A 585 -19.22 19.26 7.92
C TRP A 585 -20.43 20.09 7.49
N THR A 586 -20.40 21.40 7.73
CA THR A 586 -21.39 22.27 7.11
C THR A 586 -21.16 22.30 5.58
N PRO A 587 -22.20 22.53 4.78
CA PRO A 587 -22.07 22.66 3.34
C PRO A 587 -21.06 23.73 2.91
N GLU A 588 -20.98 24.84 3.67
CA GLU A 588 -20.03 25.93 3.40
C GLU A 588 -18.58 25.48 3.62
N SER A 589 -18.27 24.91 4.79
CA SER A 589 -16.93 24.40 5.08
C SER A 589 -16.53 23.27 4.13
N ALA A 590 -17.45 22.37 3.77
CA ALA A 590 -17.21 21.31 2.81
C ALA A 590 -16.88 21.85 1.41
N ALA A 591 -17.57 22.91 0.94
CA ALA A 591 -17.27 23.56 -0.33
C ALA A 591 -15.88 24.22 -0.34
N LYS A 592 -15.54 24.96 0.73
CA LYS A 592 -14.23 25.59 0.90
C LYS A 592 -13.09 24.57 1.00
N PHE A 593 -13.33 23.43 1.66
CA PHE A 593 -12.37 22.32 1.67
C PHE A 593 -12.16 21.75 0.26
N LYS A 594 -13.24 21.51 -0.49
CA LYS A 594 -13.16 20.99 -1.86
C LYS A 594 -12.36 21.92 -2.79
N GLU A 595 -12.52 23.22 -2.66
CA GLU A 595 -11.74 24.20 -3.41
C GLU A 595 -10.23 24.07 -3.09
N ARG A 596 -9.87 24.03 -1.80
CA ARG A 596 -8.48 23.93 -1.33
C ARG A 596 -7.83 22.60 -1.67
N SER A 597 -8.57 21.51 -1.50
CA SER A 597 -8.09 20.18 -1.89
C SER A 597 -7.93 20.06 -3.41
N GLY A 598 -8.76 20.72 -4.21
CA GLY A 598 -8.57 20.86 -5.66
C GLY A 598 -7.29 21.62 -6.03
N ALA A 599 -6.87 22.61 -5.22
CA ALA A 599 -5.59 23.29 -5.40
C ALA A 599 -4.41 22.35 -5.13
N VAL A 600 -4.51 21.44 -4.12
CA VAL A 600 -3.52 20.38 -3.88
C VAL A 600 -3.42 19.45 -5.09
N VAL A 601 -4.55 18.96 -5.59
CA VAL A 601 -4.59 18.10 -6.79
C VAL A 601 -3.88 18.76 -7.96
N LYS A 602 -4.18 20.03 -8.21
CA LYS A 602 -3.56 20.80 -9.31
C LYS A 602 -2.05 20.94 -9.12
N GLN A 603 -1.60 21.33 -7.93
CA GLN A 603 -0.17 21.46 -7.61
C GLN A 603 0.60 20.19 -7.92
N TYR A 604 0.13 19.06 -7.37
CA TYR A 604 0.87 17.81 -7.51
C TYR A 604 0.78 17.21 -8.91
N SER A 605 -0.30 17.46 -9.66
CA SER A 605 -0.40 17.09 -11.08
C SER A 605 0.56 17.89 -12.01
N GLU A 606 1.10 19.01 -11.54
CA GLU A 606 2.14 19.75 -12.26
C GLU A 606 3.53 19.10 -12.15
N TYR A 607 3.76 18.21 -11.18
CA TYR A 607 5.05 17.55 -10.97
C TYR A 607 5.29 16.43 -11.98
N GLU A 608 6.43 16.47 -12.63
CA GLU A 608 6.89 15.53 -13.65
C GLU A 608 8.14 14.78 -13.17
N PRO A 609 7.99 13.63 -12.50
CA PRO A 609 9.11 12.84 -11.99
C PRO A 609 9.94 12.16 -13.08
N LEU A 610 9.34 11.84 -14.23
CA LEU A 610 10.00 11.30 -15.42
C LEU A 610 9.45 12.03 -16.65
N PRO A 611 10.22 12.17 -17.74
CA PRO A 611 9.79 12.88 -18.95
C PRO A 611 8.44 12.36 -19.47
N GLY A 612 7.45 13.24 -19.56
CA GLY A 612 6.09 12.94 -20.01
C GLY A 612 5.22 12.18 -19.00
N LEU A 613 5.70 11.89 -17.79
CA LEU A 613 4.94 11.21 -16.74
C LEU A 613 4.74 12.13 -15.54
N HIS A 614 3.49 12.42 -15.23
CA HIS A 614 3.10 13.29 -14.13
C HIS A 614 2.61 12.50 -12.92
N VAL A 615 2.71 13.11 -11.74
CA VAL A 615 2.04 12.61 -10.53
C VAL A 615 0.52 12.66 -10.74
N ASN A 616 -0.17 11.61 -10.37
CA ASN A 616 -1.64 11.62 -10.36
C ASN A 616 -2.12 12.33 -9.08
N GLY A 617 -2.37 13.63 -9.18
CA GLY A 617 -2.78 14.45 -8.03
C GLY A 617 -4.09 14.02 -7.39
N GLU A 618 -5.02 13.41 -8.15
CA GLU A 618 -6.28 12.87 -7.62
C GLU A 618 -6.04 11.59 -6.80
N LEU A 619 -5.16 10.71 -7.29
CA LEU A 619 -4.78 9.51 -6.55
C LEU A 619 -4.05 9.85 -5.26
N THR A 620 -3.14 10.83 -5.31
CA THR A 620 -2.25 11.18 -4.19
C THR A 620 -2.80 12.29 -3.27
N GLN A 621 -4.04 12.73 -3.49
CA GLN A 621 -4.64 13.88 -2.81
C GLN A 621 -4.59 13.78 -1.29
N GLY A 622 -5.02 12.66 -0.70
CA GLY A 622 -5.07 12.50 0.75
C GLY A 622 -3.69 12.54 1.38
N GLU A 623 -2.73 11.84 0.78
CA GLU A 623 -1.34 11.81 1.23
C GLU A 623 -0.68 13.20 1.17
N ASN A 624 -0.95 13.94 0.08
CA ASN A 624 -0.41 15.28 -0.07
C ASN A 624 -1.02 16.27 0.94
N ILE A 625 -2.31 16.15 1.23
CA ILE A 625 -2.99 16.93 2.28
C ILE A 625 -2.38 16.60 3.65
N ALA A 626 -2.13 15.31 3.92
CA ALA A 626 -1.56 14.84 5.16
C ALA A 626 -0.10 15.31 5.34
N ASP A 627 0.72 15.31 4.28
CA ASP A 627 2.08 15.85 4.31
C ASP A 627 2.11 17.36 4.59
N ILE A 628 1.24 18.15 3.92
CA ILE A 628 1.13 19.60 4.12
C ILE A 628 0.73 19.92 5.56
N GLY A 629 -0.29 19.22 6.08
CA GLY A 629 -0.75 19.39 7.46
C GLY A 629 0.28 18.90 8.46
N GLY A 630 0.89 17.73 8.21
CA GLY A 630 1.85 17.09 9.09
C GLY A 630 3.05 17.94 9.40
N VAL A 631 3.73 18.47 8.38
CA VAL A 631 4.92 19.30 8.58
C VAL A 631 4.57 20.63 9.26
N LYS A 632 3.41 21.23 8.95
CA LYS A 632 2.97 22.48 9.55
C LYS A 632 2.62 22.33 11.03
N ILE A 633 1.90 21.27 11.38
CA ILE A 633 1.52 20.96 12.76
C ILE A 633 2.77 20.63 13.59
N ALA A 634 3.68 19.82 13.03
CA ALA A 634 4.93 19.44 13.71
C ALA A 634 5.82 20.65 13.97
N TYR A 635 5.91 21.57 13.03
CA TYR A 635 6.63 22.84 13.24
C TYR A 635 6.00 23.68 14.36
N ALA A 636 4.69 23.83 14.37
CA ALA A 636 3.98 24.55 15.43
C ALA A 636 4.16 23.88 16.80
N ALA A 637 4.17 22.55 16.85
CA ALA A 637 4.43 21.80 18.07
C ALA A 637 5.88 21.97 18.55
N LEU A 638 6.86 22.00 17.64
CA LEU A 638 8.25 22.34 17.98
C LEU A 638 8.35 23.73 18.61
N GLN A 639 7.69 24.75 18.04
CA GLN A 639 7.73 26.11 18.62
C GLN A 639 7.18 26.13 20.05
N LYS A 640 6.14 25.35 20.35
CA LYS A 640 5.65 25.17 21.74
C LYS A 640 6.69 24.50 22.64
N ALA A 641 7.36 23.45 22.14
CA ALA A 641 8.37 22.71 22.89
C ALA A 641 9.63 23.55 23.19
N LEU A 642 9.96 24.49 22.30
CA LEU A 642 11.11 25.42 22.45
C LEU A 642 10.80 26.66 23.27
N ALA A 643 9.54 26.96 23.55
CA ALA A 643 9.15 28.15 24.27
C ALA A 643 9.86 28.26 25.65
N GLY A 644 10.59 29.35 25.87
CA GLY A 644 11.31 29.59 27.11
C GLY A 644 12.63 28.78 27.27
N LYS A 645 13.03 27.98 26.26
CA LYS A 645 14.30 27.25 26.24
C LYS A 645 15.37 28.03 25.47
N PRO A 646 16.68 27.89 25.82
CA PRO A 646 17.75 28.37 24.97
C PRO A 646 17.71 27.74 23.58
N GLN A 647 17.87 28.53 22.54
CA GLN A 647 17.88 28.08 21.16
C GLN A 647 19.29 28.13 20.59
N GLU A 648 20.09 27.15 20.97
CA GLU A 648 21.46 27.03 20.50
C GLU A 648 21.53 26.42 19.11
N LYS A 649 22.53 26.83 18.34
CA LYS A 649 22.84 26.19 17.07
C LYS A 649 23.58 24.87 17.32
N ILE A 650 23.12 23.80 16.67
CA ILE A 650 23.81 22.53 16.65
C ILE A 650 24.25 22.28 15.20
N ASP A 651 25.49 21.87 14.96
CA ASP A 651 26.08 21.69 13.63
C ASP A 651 25.99 22.94 12.73
N GLY A 652 25.94 24.15 13.35
CA GLY A 652 25.80 25.43 12.65
C GLY A 652 24.37 25.82 12.26
N PHE A 653 23.35 24.98 12.51
CA PHE A 653 21.96 25.21 12.17
C PHE A 653 21.11 25.58 13.39
N THR A 654 20.13 26.47 13.19
CA THR A 654 19.13 26.78 14.21
C THR A 654 18.17 25.60 14.41
N PRO A 655 17.43 25.53 15.53
CA PRO A 655 16.41 24.47 15.71
C PRO A 655 15.41 24.39 14.56
N GLU A 656 14.95 25.52 14.02
CA GLU A 656 14.02 25.54 12.89
C GLU A 656 14.67 24.97 11.60
N GLN A 657 15.94 25.32 11.34
CA GLN A 657 16.67 24.76 10.21
C GLN A 657 16.85 23.25 10.37
N ARG A 658 17.21 22.79 11.58
CA ARG A 658 17.35 21.35 11.89
C ARG A 658 16.04 20.59 11.72
N PHE A 659 14.91 21.20 12.09
CA PHE A 659 13.58 20.63 11.87
C PHE A 659 13.35 20.33 10.39
N PHE A 660 13.51 21.33 9.52
CA PHE A 660 13.26 21.14 8.07
C PHE A 660 14.27 20.19 7.41
N LEU A 661 15.54 20.24 7.86
CA LEU A 661 16.56 19.30 7.38
C LEU A 661 16.28 17.88 7.84
N GLY A 662 15.89 17.67 9.09
CA GLY A 662 15.44 16.37 9.61
C GLY A 662 14.25 15.82 8.84
N PHE A 663 13.22 16.66 8.62
CA PHE A 663 12.08 16.32 7.79
C PHE A 663 12.49 15.88 6.38
N ALA A 664 13.37 16.62 5.71
CA ALA A 664 13.81 16.25 4.37
C ALA A 664 14.65 14.96 4.37
N GLN A 665 15.44 14.71 5.42
CA GLN A 665 16.31 13.53 5.47
C GLN A 665 15.60 12.22 5.79
N ILE A 666 14.44 12.24 6.47
CA ILE A 666 13.64 11.00 6.58
C ILE A 666 13.07 10.53 5.24
N TRP A 667 12.93 11.45 4.26
CA TRP A 667 12.44 11.14 2.91
C TRP A 667 13.56 10.87 1.89
N ARG A 668 14.86 10.90 2.30
CA ARG A 668 15.95 10.60 1.36
C ARG A 668 15.73 9.25 0.69
N SER A 669 15.79 9.24 -0.64
CA SER A 669 15.51 8.03 -1.43
C SER A 669 16.09 8.18 -2.85
N VAL A 670 16.54 7.05 -3.39
CA VAL A 670 16.80 6.81 -4.81
C VAL A 670 15.91 5.67 -5.29
N GLN A 671 15.45 5.71 -6.53
CA GLN A 671 14.44 4.78 -7.06
C GLN A 671 14.71 4.45 -8.51
N ARG A 672 14.42 3.23 -8.96
CA ARG A 672 14.51 2.80 -10.36
C ARG A 672 13.28 3.32 -11.12
N ASP A 673 13.47 3.60 -12.42
CA ASP A 673 12.41 4.17 -13.25
C ASP A 673 11.20 3.23 -13.40
N GLU A 674 11.44 1.92 -13.47
CA GLU A 674 10.36 0.92 -13.55
C GLU A 674 9.46 0.96 -12.30
N ASP A 675 10.06 0.97 -11.10
CA ASP A 675 9.33 1.07 -9.84
C ASP A 675 8.60 2.43 -9.74
N LEU A 676 9.22 3.51 -10.20
CA LEU A 676 8.59 4.83 -10.22
C LEU A 676 7.36 4.84 -11.14
N LYS A 677 7.45 4.27 -12.35
CA LYS A 677 6.32 4.12 -13.29
C LYS A 677 5.18 3.29 -12.67
N LEU A 678 5.50 2.16 -12.04
CA LEU A 678 4.52 1.32 -11.34
C LEU A 678 3.80 2.14 -10.26
N ARG A 679 4.55 2.83 -9.42
CA ARG A 679 4.00 3.60 -8.29
C ARG A 679 3.17 4.79 -8.72
N LEU A 680 3.53 5.51 -9.79
CA LEU A 680 2.70 6.60 -10.33
C LEU A 680 1.28 6.13 -10.73
N ASN A 681 1.11 4.86 -11.08
CA ASN A 681 -0.19 4.27 -11.41
C ASN A 681 -0.92 3.64 -10.21
N THR A 682 -0.19 3.19 -9.17
CA THR A 682 -0.77 2.30 -8.14
C THR A 682 -0.69 2.83 -6.72
N ASP A 683 0.27 3.72 -6.42
CA ASP A 683 0.58 4.18 -5.07
C ASP A 683 -0.11 5.53 -4.78
N PRO A 684 -0.84 5.68 -3.66
CA PRO A 684 -1.42 6.96 -3.27
C PRO A 684 -0.39 7.99 -2.81
N HIS A 685 0.87 7.60 -2.61
CA HIS A 685 1.94 8.51 -2.18
C HIS A 685 2.67 9.13 -3.38
N SER A 686 2.90 10.44 -3.31
CA SER A 686 3.78 11.14 -4.23
C SER A 686 5.23 10.66 -4.09
N PRO A 687 6.08 10.75 -5.14
CA PRO A 687 7.51 10.46 -5.03
C PRO A 687 8.21 11.32 -3.95
N ALA A 688 9.21 10.75 -3.28
CA ALA A 688 9.85 11.33 -2.09
C ALA A 688 10.28 12.80 -2.23
N ARG A 689 10.83 13.20 -3.40
CA ARG A 689 11.19 14.59 -3.69
C ARG A 689 10.00 15.54 -3.53
N TYR A 690 8.81 15.13 -3.96
CA TYR A 690 7.61 15.95 -3.90
C TYR A 690 6.90 15.88 -2.55
N ARG A 691 7.14 14.82 -1.75
CA ARG A 691 6.72 14.78 -0.34
C ARG A 691 7.52 15.77 0.54
N VAL A 692 8.70 16.22 0.07
CA VAL A 692 9.49 17.28 0.71
C VAL A 692 9.19 18.64 0.07
N ASN A 693 9.47 18.78 -1.23
CA ASN A 693 9.43 20.08 -1.90
C ASN A 693 7.99 20.62 -2.02
N GLY A 694 7.01 19.74 -2.18
CA GLY A 694 5.60 20.12 -2.28
C GLY A 694 5.12 20.89 -1.05
N PRO A 695 5.07 20.25 0.14
CA PRO A 695 4.62 20.90 1.35
C PRO A 695 5.44 22.14 1.73
N LEU A 696 6.76 22.07 1.60
CA LEU A 696 7.65 23.16 2.01
C LEU A 696 7.51 24.40 1.13
N SER A 697 7.19 24.24 -0.16
CA SER A 697 6.98 25.36 -1.08
C SER A 697 5.76 26.23 -0.74
N ASP A 698 4.82 25.68 0.04
CA ASP A 698 3.63 26.39 0.52
C ASP A 698 3.83 27.04 1.90
N LEU A 699 4.94 26.70 2.61
CA LEU A 699 5.13 27.05 4.01
C LEU A 699 5.88 28.37 4.18
N VAL A 700 5.21 29.37 4.76
CA VAL A 700 5.82 30.68 5.07
C VAL A 700 6.94 30.55 6.09
N GLU A 701 6.81 29.66 7.05
CA GLU A 701 7.79 29.36 8.10
C GLU A 701 9.09 28.81 7.49
N PHE A 702 9.00 27.95 6.48
CA PHE A 702 10.16 27.46 5.74
C PHE A 702 10.86 28.59 4.98
N GLN A 703 10.07 29.41 4.24
CA GLN A 703 10.59 30.57 3.51
C GLN A 703 11.37 31.52 4.44
N LYS A 704 10.81 31.84 5.62
CA LYS A 704 11.45 32.71 6.61
C LYS A 704 12.72 32.08 7.20
N THR A 705 12.69 30.78 7.54
CA THR A 705 13.82 30.07 8.17
C THR A 705 15.04 30.06 7.28
N PHE A 706 14.89 29.87 5.98
CA PHE A 706 15.99 29.86 5.01
C PHE A 706 16.18 31.20 4.29
N LYS A 707 15.40 32.24 4.65
CA LYS A 707 15.43 33.59 4.06
C LYS A 707 15.31 33.57 2.54
N LEU A 708 14.35 32.78 2.04
CA LEU A 708 14.15 32.59 0.62
C LEU A 708 13.42 33.79 0.00
N PRO A 709 13.88 34.31 -1.16
CA PRO A 709 13.18 35.38 -1.87
C PRO A 709 11.89 34.88 -2.51
N ASP A 710 10.93 35.79 -2.77
CA ASP A 710 9.61 35.43 -3.32
C ASP A 710 9.67 34.84 -4.73
N ASN A 711 10.71 35.11 -5.52
CA ASN A 711 10.93 34.53 -6.84
C ASN A 711 11.66 33.18 -6.82
N CYS A 712 11.82 32.60 -5.68
CA CYS A 712 12.48 31.30 -5.45
C CYS A 712 11.58 30.14 -5.95
N PRO A 713 12.10 29.15 -6.71
CA PRO A 713 11.34 27.96 -7.10
C PRO A 713 10.68 27.20 -5.92
N MET A 714 11.32 27.21 -4.76
CA MET A 714 10.79 26.65 -3.51
C MET A 714 9.82 27.57 -2.77
N VAL A 715 9.36 28.67 -3.36
CA VAL A 715 8.34 29.57 -2.82
C VAL A 715 7.24 29.75 -3.84
N ARG A 716 6.11 29.11 -3.62
CA ARG A 716 4.97 29.25 -4.52
C ARG A 716 4.41 30.68 -4.47
N PRO A 717 4.02 31.26 -5.62
CA PRO A 717 3.34 32.55 -5.66
C PRO A 717 2.11 32.57 -4.75
N ALA A 718 1.79 33.71 -4.15
CA ALA A 718 0.73 33.85 -3.16
C ALA A 718 -0.67 33.37 -3.68
N ASP A 719 -0.94 33.59 -4.96
CA ASP A 719 -2.17 33.16 -5.65
C ASP A 719 -2.20 31.65 -5.96
N LYS A 720 -1.07 30.96 -5.84
CA LYS A 720 -0.92 29.51 -6.07
C LYS A 720 -0.60 28.72 -4.79
N LYS A 721 -0.33 29.41 -3.66
CA LYS A 721 -0.06 28.71 -2.39
C LYS A 721 -1.27 27.91 -1.93
N VAL A 722 -1.02 26.65 -1.61
CA VAL A 722 -2.05 25.82 -0.98
C VAL A 722 -2.11 26.17 0.51
N ASN A 723 -3.28 26.61 0.96
CA ASN A 723 -3.55 26.92 2.36
C ASN A 723 -4.76 26.13 2.82
N ILE A 724 -4.58 24.83 3.01
CA ILE A 724 -5.64 23.93 3.49
C ILE A 724 -5.59 23.79 5.02
N TRP A 725 -4.36 23.77 5.59
CA TRP A 725 -4.13 23.73 7.04
C TRP A 725 -3.34 24.92 7.56
#